data_2ce8a26413804ce75744fed727a1bd48
#
_entry.id   2ce8a26413804ce75744fed727a1bd48
#
_cell.length_a   1.000
_cell.length_b   1.000
_cell.length_c   1.000
_cell.angle_alpha   90.00
_cell.angle_beta   90.00
_cell.angle_gamma   90.00
#
_symmetry.space_group_name_H-M   'P 1'
#
loop_
_entity.id
_entity.type
_entity.pdbx_description
1 polymer ?
#
loop_
_entity_poly.entity_id
_entity_poly.type
_entity_poly.pdbx_seq_one_letter_code
_entity_poly.pdbx_strand_id
1 'polypeptide(L)'
;MRKSLYLTLLSLFFWLPYEVEAQIKLTNLTIEGRQTPIGLDETHPRFGWQVLSSKRNVVQKSYHLLVASSLAKLEHDEGDIWDSGVMKTDSSQWIALPQDRQLQPGHEYFWKVQISTNKGKSAWSQPARWSTGLMDEDQWQGCWIGIDSVMPWDKVERHSRLSARYLRKIFNLKQSAASGRNLDVRRAMIYISGLGYYTLHINGCRVGKDVLTPLPTDYTKTIAYDAYDVTSYLKANNAIGVTLASGHYFAQTQNYQTNVRTTYGQPLLLANLVIEYIDGTTETIATDTTWRVTADGPMLYANEYDGELYNANLSLNGWNTTEYDDSHWLKSQTMPAPGGTLRGALAPNMHVYKTELPLAIYKFGNRYIVDFGTNNAGRVHIKAAQTIKGDTIRIRHAELLQPGDSMLYRDNLRSAEATARYVADGKPIDWSPEFTYYGFRYAEITGIENLSSFDIVRELIADRMDDENTYFSVVDRDGNDMLNRIIDNARRGIRSNYKGMPVDCPQRDERMPWLGDRTTGCLGESYVVNNHALYSKWVADICDGQLPDGRISDVTPAYWRLYNTNITWPAALPFSCDMLYRQYGDIKPMSKSYNAIKKFLLMIRRKNYKDGLVPYDRYGDWCVPPESPKLVHSKDPARKTDGQLISSTYYYYLCKMMAKYGRMLGHNEDASYFAAQADTTLAAVNSTYFKDGQYANATVTANLLPLAMEMVPQEHEAEVRNSLLTTIIDKNNTHLSAGVIGIQWLMRYLSAIGKTDLAYQLAIVDTYPGWGYMVKNGATTIWELWNGNTANPSMNSGNHVMLLGDLLPWCYEYLGGIRPDAKKPGFKHIVLQPDFGCNRIKGVKASHASQYGVVESAYEYKNKTIVWNIAIPANTTAEVHMPNGKVKHIGSGKWQFRVACMQSR
;
A
#
# COMPACT_ATOMS: atom_id res chain seq x y z
N MET A 1 -35.29 -5.87 -71.61
CA MET A 1 -35.52 -7.29 -71.55
C MET A 1 -34.26 -8.02 -71.07
N ARG A 2 -34.25 -8.47 -69.87
CA ARG A 2 -33.46 -9.61 -69.36
C ARG A 2 -33.86 -9.79 -67.88
N LYS A 3 -34.55 -10.85 -67.60
CA LYS A 3 -34.98 -11.28 -66.26
C LYS A 3 -33.81 -12.01 -65.69
N SER A 4 -33.45 -11.61 -64.45
CA SER A 4 -32.44 -12.32 -63.62
C SER A 4 -33.18 -13.11 -62.53
N LEU A 5 -32.90 -14.40 -62.48
CA LEU A 5 -33.50 -15.39 -61.61
C LEU A 5 -32.70 -15.38 -60.30
N TYR A 6 -33.35 -15.08 -59.18
CA TYR A 6 -32.75 -15.26 -57.85
C TYR A 6 -33.08 -16.67 -57.35
N LEU A 7 -32.03 -17.48 -57.23
CA LEU A 7 -32.05 -18.77 -56.55
C LEU A 7 -31.90 -18.54 -55.03
N THR A 8 -32.94 -18.83 -54.27
CA THR A 8 -32.94 -18.77 -52.80
C THR A 8 -32.46 -20.13 -52.29
N LEU A 9 -31.21 -20.20 -51.80
CA LEU A 9 -30.73 -21.35 -51.03
C LEU A 9 -31.14 -21.15 -49.55
N LEU A 10 -32.08 -21.93 -49.08
CA LEU A 10 -32.44 -22.12 -47.67
C LEU A 10 -31.36 -23.00 -47.03
N SER A 11 -30.40 -22.40 -46.32
CA SER A 11 -29.50 -23.15 -45.43
C SER A 11 -30.20 -23.32 -44.07
N LEU A 12 -30.67 -24.53 -43.83
CA LEU A 12 -31.03 -25.01 -42.49
C LEU A 12 -29.79 -25.06 -41.61
N PHE A 13 -29.56 -24.02 -40.81
CA PHE A 13 -28.64 -24.14 -39.67
C PHE A 13 -29.34 -24.94 -38.58
N PHE A 14 -28.94 -26.17 -38.41
CA PHE A 14 -29.18 -26.95 -37.20
C PHE A 14 -28.44 -26.22 -36.01
N TRP A 15 -29.18 -25.53 -35.21
CA TRP A 15 -28.76 -25.11 -33.90
C TRP A 15 -28.68 -26.36 -32.98
N LEU A 16 -27.56 -27.05 -33.00
CA LEU A 16 -27.21 -27.88 -31.86
C LEU A 16 -26.88 -26.93 -30.72
N PRO A 17 -27.51 -27.00 -29.54
CA PRO A 17 -27.05 -26.30 -28.38
C PRO A 17 -25.70 -26.93 -28.02
N TYR A 18 -24.60 -26.26 -28.36
CA TYR A 18 -23.34 -26.53 -27.70
C TYR A 18 -23.59 -26.21 -26.23
N GLU A 19 -23.87 -27.19 -25.39
CA GLU A 19 -23.65 -27.11 -23.98
C GLU A 19 -22.14 -26.89 -23.81
N VAL A 20 -21.76 -25.64 -23.72
CA VAL A 20 -20.44 -25.29 -23.23
C VAL A 20 -20.38 -25.81 -21.79
N GLU A 21 -19.89 -27.01 -21.64
CA GLU A 21 -19.69 -27.64 -20.33
C GLU A 21 -18.88 -26.62 -19.52
N ALA A 22 -19.47 -26.10 -18.46
CA ALA A 22 -18.88 -25.03 -17.67
C ALA A 22 -17.58 -25.57 -17.04
N GLN A 23 -16.49 -25.35 -17.73
CA GLN A 23 -15.16 -25.88 -17.43
C GLN A 23 -14.64 -25.24 -16.14
N ILE A 24 -14.10 -26.05 -15.25
CA ILE A 24 -13.36 -25.59 -14.08
C ILE A 24 -12.00 -25.06 -14.56
N LYS A 25 -11.74 -23.76 -14.38
CA LYS A 25 -10.48 -23.12 -14.76
C LYS A 25 -9.72 -22.68 -13.52
N LEU A 26 -8.39 -22.70 -13.62
CA LEU A 26 -7.49 -22.18 -12.61
C LEU A 26 -6.91 -20.87 -13.12
N THR A 27 -6.97 -19.85 -12.27
CA THR A 27 -6.54 -18.48 -12.59
C THR A 27 -5.77 -17.89 -11.42
N ASN A 28 -5.16 -16.72 -11.63
CA ASN A 28 -4.43 -15.99 -10.61
C ASN A 28 -3.49 -16.87 -9.79
N LEU A 29 -2.57 -17.56 -10.51
CA LEU A 29 -1.52 -18.35 -9.89
C LEU A 29 -0.51 -17.40 -9.24
N THR A 30 -0.25 -17.59 -7.94
CA THR A 30 0.60 -16.69 -7.16
C THR A 30 1.69 -17.42 -6.40
N ILE A 31 2.80 -16.73 -6.19
CA ILE A 31 3.88 -17.08 -5.27
C ILE A 31 3.97 -15.96 -4.22
N GLU A 32 3.87 -16.30 -2.92
CA GLU A 32 3.80 -15.32 -1.82
C GLU A 32 2.74 -14.23 -2.08
N GLY A 33 1.57 -14.63 -2.62
CA GLY A 33 0.45 -13.74 -2.93
C GLY A 33 0.66 -12.83 -4.16
N ARG A 34 1.73 -12.99 -4.94
CA ARG A 34 2.08 -12.17 -6.12
C ARG A 34 2.15 -13.00 -7.39
N GLN A 35 1.78 -12.40 -8.53
CA GLN A 35 1.96 -13.02 -9.83
C GLN A 35 3.42 -12.84 -10.28
N THR A 36 4.05 -13.91 -10.74
CA THR A 36 5.39 -13.91 -11.35
C THR A 36 6.45 -13.03 -10.66
N PRO A 37 6.70 -13.16 -9.33
CA PRO A 37 7.74 -12.39 -8.68
C PRO A 37 9.11 -12.76 -9.25
N ILE A 38 9.96 -11.74 -9.47
CA ILE A 38 11.34 -11.87 -9.95
C ILE A 38 12.28 -11.52 -8.80
N GLY A 39 13.31 -12.35 -8.57
CA GLY A 39 14.31 -12.09 -7.53
C GLY A 39 13.80 -12.30 -6.10
N LEU A 40 12.94 -13.29 -5.88
CA LEU A 40 12.33 -13.55 -4.57
C LEU A 40 13.29 -14.25 -3.62
N ASP A 41 13.64 -13.61 -2.50
CA ASP A 41 14.45 -14.18 -1.42
C ASP A 41 13.59 -14.94 -0.41
N GLU A 42 12.95 -16.01 -0.86
CA GLU A 42 12.19 -16.92 -0.02
C GLU A 42 12.56 -18.36 -0.37
N THR A 43 13.15 -19.08 0.58
CA THR A 43 13.63 -20.45 0.38
C THR A 43 12.51 -21.48 0.27
N HIS A 44 11.37 -21.20 0.92
CA HIS A 44 10.19 -22.05 0.93
C HIS A 44 8.94 -21.24 0.54
N PRO A 45 8.86 -20.80 -0.73
CA PRO A 45 7.77 -19.96 -1.19
C PRO A 45 6.43 -20.70 -1.12
N ARG A 46 5.37 -19.91 -0.94
CA ARG A 46 4.01 -20.45 -0.83
C ARG A 46 3.22 -20.16 -2.10
N PHE A 47 2.54 -21.20 -2.58
CA PHE A 47 1.74 -21.20 -3.81
C PHE A 47 0.28 -20.88 -3.52
N GLY A 48 -0.37 -20.21 -4.46
CA GLY A 48 -1.80 -19.92 -4.40
C GLY A 48 -2.44 -19.91 -5.78
N TRP A 49 -3.74 -20.25 -5.85
CA TRP A 49 -4.51 -20.20 -7.08
C TRP A 49 -5.98 -19.92 -6.81
N GLN A 50 -6.66 -19.35 -7.79
CA GLN A 50 -8.10 -19.15 -7.78
C GLN A 50 -8.80 -20.18 -8.69
N VAL A 51 -9.98 -20.60 -8.27
CA VAL A 51 -10.84 -21.49 -9.06
C VAL A 51 -11.95 -20.69 -9.70
N LEU A 52 -12.06 -20.71 -11.01
CA LEU A 52 -13.13 -20.06 -11.75
C LEU A 52 -14.11 -21.11 -12.28
N SER A 53 -15.40 -20.93 -12.01
CA SER A 53 -16.48 -21.77 -12.50
C SER A 53 -17.82 -21.04 -12.51
N SER A 54 -18.64 -21.28 -13.51
CA SER A 54 -20.04 -20.80 -13.55
C SER A 54 -21.00 -21.69 -12.75
N LYS A 55 -20.54 -22.89 -12.33
CA LYS A 55 -21.36 -23.82 -11.52
C LYS A 55 -21.43 -23.36 -10.07
N ARG A 56 -22.57 -23.61 -9.41
CA ARG A 56 -22.72 -23.38 -7.97
C ARG A 56 -22.12 -24.52 -7.15
N ASN A 57 -21.75 -24.20 -5.91
CA ASN A 57 -21.28 -25.16 -4.90
C ASN A 57 -20.04 -25.93 -5.36
N VAL A 58 -19.10 -25.27 -6.04
CA VAL A 58 -17.81 -25.84 -6.43
C VAL A 58 -16.87 -25.81 -5.24
N VAL A 59 -16.38 -27.00 -4.85
CA VAL A 59 -15.42 -27.17 -3.75
C VAL A 59 -14.31 -28.08 -4.22
N GLN A 60 -13.07 -27.62 -4.07
CA GLN A 60 -11.86 -28.43 -4.29
C GLN A 60 -11.86 -29.61 -3.31
N LYS A 61 -11.45 -30.78 -3.77
CA LYS A 61 -11.28 -32.00 -2.97
C LYS A 61 -9.84 -32.44 -2.87
N SER A 62 -9.07 -32.14 -3.91
CA SER A 62 -7.64 -32.38 -3.94
C SER A 62 -6.96 -31.48 -4.96
N TYR A 63 -5.66 -31.36 -4.82
CA TYR A 63 -4.79 -30.78 -5.84
C TYR A 63 -3.63 -31.73 -6.16
N HIS A 64 -3.02 -31.52 -7.33
CA HIS A 64 -1.72 -32.05 -7.74
C HIS A 64 -0.91 -30.87 -8.28
N LEU A 65 0.21 -30.54 -7.63
CA LEU A 65 1.06 -29.40 -7.93
C LEU A 65 2.43 -29.90 -8.37
N LEU A 66 2.92 -29.38 -9.50
CA LEU A 66 4.25 -29.69 -10.02
C LEU A 66 5.08 -28.40 -10.05
N VAL A 67 6.32 -28.49 -9.56
CA VAL A 67 7.35 -27.46 -9.65
C VAL A 67 8.54 -28.03 -10.39
N ALA A 68 8.98 -27.32 -11.42
CA ALA A 68 10.09 -27.76 -12.27
C ALA A 68 11.17 -26.69 -12.46
N SER A 69 12.40 -27.17 -12.70
CA SER A 69 13.55 -26.32 -13.01
C SER A 69 13.55 -25.77 -14.46
N SER A 70 12.63 -26.25 -15.30
CA SER A 70 12.48 -25.76 -16.68
C SER A 70 11.05 -25.92 -17.18
N LEU A 71 10.65 -25.09 -18.14
CA LEU A 71 9.33 -25.20 -18.79
C LEU A 71 9.18 -26.52 -19.54
N ALA A 72 10.24 -26.99 -20.20
CA ALA A 72 10.23 -28.26 -20.94
C ALA A 72 9.91 -29.46 -20.05
N LYS A 73 10.52 -29.57 -18.87
CA LYS A 73 10.17 -30.64 -17.90
C LYS A 73 8.70 -30.53 -17.47
N LEU A 74 8.25 -29.32 -17.16
CA LEU A 74 6.86 -29.10 -16.72
C LEU A 74 5.85 -29.45 -17.83
N GLU A 75 6.16 -29.23 -19.11
CA GLU A 75 5.33 -29.62 -20.26
C GLU A 75 5.19 -31.15 -20.37
N HIS A 76 6.20 -31.90 -19.92
CA HIS A 76 6.16 -33.37 -19.85
C HIS A 76 5.62 -33.91 -18.52
N ASP A 77 4.95 -33.05 -17.73
CA ASP A 77 4.41 -33.40 -16.40
C ASP A 77 5.49 -33.86 -15.39
N GLU A 78 6.74 -33.41 -15.56
CA GLU A 78 7.85 -33.69 -14.65
C GLU A 78 8.06 -32.53 -13.66
N GLY A 79 7.81 -32.79 -12.37
CA GLY A 79 8.08 -31.89 -11.25
C GLY A 79 9.38 -32.26 -10.54
N ASP A 80 10.53 -32.00 -11.18
CA ASP A 80 11.83 -32.40 -10.65
C ASP A 80 12.26 -31.67 -9.37
N ILE A 81 11.69 -30.51 -9.09
CA ILE A 81 11.86 -29.79 -7.82
C ILE A 81 10.85 -30.30 -6.79
N TRP A 82 9.58 -30.36 -7.18
CA TRP A 82 8.53 -30.89 -6.33
C TRP A 82 7.37 -31.42 -7.15
N ASP A 83 7.07 -32.68 -6.93
CA ASP A 83 5.79 -33.30 -7.25
C ASP A 83 5.04 -33.54 -5.95
N SER A 84 3.92 -32.84 -5.73
CA SER A 84 3.12 -32.99 -4.51
C SER A 84 2.38 -34.33 -4.44
N GLY A 85 2.29 -35.06 -5.56
CA GLY A 85 1.27 -36.07 -5.72
C GLY A 85 -0.15 -35.51 -5.55
N VAL A 86 -1.13 -36.36 -5.37
CA VAL A 86 -2.52 -35.96 -5.12
C VAL A 86 -2.74 -35.67 -3.65
N MET A 87 -2.77 -34.42 -3.26
CA MET A 87 -3.02 -33.93 -1.91
C MET A 87 -4.52 -33.76 -1.66
N LYS A 88 -5.10 -34.57 -0.75
CA LYS A 88 -6.53 -34.50 -0.40
C LYS A 88 -6.82 -33.34 0.56
N THR A 89 -7.11 -32.18 0.00
CA THR A 89 -7.43 -30.93 0.75
C THR A 89 -8.19 -29.94 -0.12
N ASP A 90 -8.93 -29.06 0.51
CA ASP A 90 -9.60 -27.92 -0.14
C ASP A 90 -8.78 -26.62 -0.06
N SER A 91 -7.57 -26.67 0.51
CA SER A 91 -6.65 -25.53 0.56
C SER A 91 -6.14 -25.18 -0.85
N SER A 92 -6.19 -23.91 -1.20
CA SER A 92 -5.69 -23.37 -2.49
C SER A 92 -4.90 -22.08 -2.30
N GLN A 93 -4.57 -21.73 -1.06
CA GLN A 93 -3.77 -20.55 -0.73
C GLN A 93 -2.70 -20.93 0.30
N TRP A 94 -1.55 -20.28 0.22
CA TRP A 94 -0.43 -20.44 1.15
C TRP A 94 0.12 -21.87 1.25
N ILE A 95 0.14 -22.60 0.13
CA ILE A 95 0.69 -23.97 0.05
C ILE A 95 2.22 -23.86 -0.01
N ALA A 96 2.89 -24.19 1.09
CA ALA A 96 4.34 -24.04 1.19
C ALA A 96 5.11 -25.13 0.42
N LEU A 97 6.22 -24.74 -0.21
CA LEU A 97 7.24 -25.70 -0.67
C LEU A 97 7.79 -26.47 0.54
N PRO A 98 7.88 -27.81 0.51
CA PRO A 98 8.39 -28.61 1.63
C PRO A 98 9.81 -28.23 2.05
N GLN A 99 10.12 -28.40 3.34
CA GLN A 99 11.41 -27.97 3.94
C GLN A 99 12.61 -28.77 3.41
N ASP A 100 12.38 -29.98 2.89
CA ASP A 100 13.40 -30.86 2.30
C ASP A 100 13.73 -30.49 0.83
N ARG A 101 13.03 -29.51 0.26
CA ARG A 101 13.26 -29.01 -1.11
C ARG A 101 14.11 -27.75 -1.07
N GLN A 102 15.21 -27.77 -1.83
CA GLN A 102 16.12 -26.63 -1.91
C GLN A 102 15.98 -25.94 -3.27
N LEU A 103 15.87 -24.60 -3.22
CA LEU A 103 15.93 -23.74 -4.39
C LEU A 103 17.35 -23.20 -4.54
N GLN A 104 17.80 -23.06 -5.78
CA GLN A 104 19.10 -22.46 -6.10
C GLN A 104 18.98 -20.94 -6.21
N PRO A 105 19.96 -20.15 -5.74
CA PRO A 105 19.99 -18.71 -5.95
C PRO A 105 20.02 -18.33 -7.43
N GLY A 106 19.32 -17.28 -7.80
CA GLY A 106 19.31 -16.72 -9.14
C GLY A 106 18.61 -17.55 -10.21
N HIS A 107 17.92 -18.63 -9.85
CA HIS A 107 17.29 -19.55 -10.82
C HIS A 107 15.82 -19.20 -11.09
N GLU A 108 15.36 -19.54 -12.29
CA GLU A 108 13.97 -19.48 -12.69
C GLU A 108 13.32 -20.83 -12.50
N TYR A 109 12.09 -20.83 -11.97
CA TYR A 109 11.28 -22.02 -11.74
C TYR A 109 9.91 -21.85 -12.37
N PHE A 110 9.32 -22.99 -12.72
CA PHE A 110 8.01 -23.09 -13.36
C PHE A 110 7.12 -24.02 -12.55
N TRP A 111 5.84 -23.74 -12.54
CA TRP A 111 4.88 -24.56 -11.84
C TRP A 111 3.52 -24.56 -12.48
N LYS A 112 2.78 -25.62 -12.26
CA LYS A 112 1.38 -25.76 -12.65
C LYS A 112 0.64 -26.60 -11.61
N VAL A 113 -0.68 -26.45 -11.61
CA VAL A 113 -1.54 -27.18 -10.67
C VAL A 113 -2.76 -27.73 -11.40
N GLN A 114 -3.24 -28.88 -10.95
CA GLN A 114 -4.48 -29.50 -11.36
C GLN A 114 -5.31 -29.80 -10.12
N ILE A 115 -6.61 -29.60 -10.16
CA ILE A 115 -7.48 -29.87 -9.03
C ILE A 115 -8.59 -30.86 -9.38
N SER A 116 -9.03 -31.62 -8.39
CA SER A 116 -10.31 -32.33 -8.41
C SER A 116 -11.31 -31.63 -7.52
N THR A 117 -12.53 -31.46 -8.00
CA THR A 117 -13.61 -30.83 -7.27
C THR A 117 -14.81 -31.79 -7.15
N ASN A 118 -15.80 -31.41 -6.38
CA ASN A 118 -17.10 -32.12 -6.35
C ASN A 118 -17.91 -32.00 -7.67
N LYS A 119 -17.43 -31.23 -8.66
CA LYS A 119 -18.07 -31.01 -9.97
C LYS A 119 -17.22 -31.47 -11.15
N GLY A 120 -16.13 -32.18 -10.89
CA GLY A 120 -15.22 -32.71 -11.90
C GLY A 120 -13.77 -32.26 -11.65
N LYS A 121 -12.89 -32.71 -12.52
CA LYS A 121 -11.45 -32.40 -12.50
C LYS A 121 -11.16 -31.25 -13.46
N SER A 122 -10.21 -30.37 -13.11
CA SER A 122 -9.72 -29.32 -14.02
C SER A 122 -8.73 -29.92 -15.04
N ALA A 123 -8.49 -29.22 -16.14
CA ALA A 123 -7.22 -29.36 -16.85
C ALA A 123 -6.08 -28.89 -15.94
N TRP A 124 -4.83 -29.16 -16.32
CA TRP A 124 -3.69 -28.45 -15.75
C TRP A 124 -3.87 -26.93 -15.96
N SER A 125 -3.42 -26.13 -14.99
CA SER A 125 -3.32 -24.68 -15.20
C SER A 125 -2.33 -24.36 -16.32
N GLN A 126 -2.42 -23.17 -16.88
CA GLN A 126 -1.28 -22.64 -17.62
C GLN A 126 -0.06 -22.58 -16.69
N PRO A 127 1.16 -22.86 -17.21
CA PRO A 127 2.38 -22.70 -16.44
C PRO A 127 2.52 -21.27 -15.90
N ALA A 128 2.88 -21.17 -14.63
CA ALA A 128 3.33 -19.92 -14.02
C ALA A 128 4.83 -20.02 -13.69
N ARG A 129 5.49 -18.88 -13.52
CA ARG A 129 6.92 -18.83 -13.25
C ARG A 129 7.26 -17.82 -12.16
N TRP A 130 8.40 -18.01 -11.53
CA TRP A 130 9.06 -17.04 -10.67
C TRP A 130 10.57 -17.24 -10.75
N SER A 131 11.34 -16.29 -10.25
CA SER A 131 12.77 -16.51 -10.04
C SER A 131 13.15 -16.22 -8.60
N THR A 132 14.14 -16.96 -8.11
CA THR A 132 14.79 -16.66 -6.83
C THR A 132 15.68 -15.45 -6.97
N GLY A 133 15.88 -14.75 -5.84
CA GLY A 133 16.95 -13.79 -5.69
C GLY A 133 18.29 -14.46 -5.44
N LEU A 134 19.27 -13.67 -5.04
CA LEU A 134 20.60 -14.21 -4.73
C LEU A 134 20.65 -14.90 -3.36
N MET A 135 19.65 -14.69 -2.49
CA MET A 135 19.40 -15.34 -1.21
C MET A 135 20.45 -15.15 -0.13
N ASP A 136 21.75 -15.20 -0.48
CA ASP A 136 22.88 -15.11 0.42
C ASP A 136 23.87 -14.04 -0.04
N GLU A 137 24.57 -13.42 0.92
CA GLU A 137 25.57 -12.38 0.65
C GLU A 137 26.77 -12.93 -0.16
N ASP A 138 27.13 -14.18 0.02
CA ASP A 138 28.22 -14.85 -0.70
C ASP A 138 27.97 -14.99 -2.21
N GLN A 139 26.71 -14.84 -2.66
CA GLN A 139 26.35 -14.85 -4.06
C GLN A 139 26.63 -13.51 -4.77
N TRP A 140 26.87 -12.45 -4.01
CA TRP A 140 27.21 -11.14 -4.54
C TRP A 140 28.72 -11.09 -4.83
N GLN A 141 29.07 -11.01 -6.13
CA GLN A 141 30.47 -10.85 -6.58
C GLN A 141 30.89 -9.38 -6.66
N GLY A 142 29.93 -8.47 -6.72
CA GLY A 142 30.14 -7.03 -6.73
C GLY A 142 30.46 -6.48 -5.34
N CYS A 143 31.12 -5.33 -5.33
CA CYS A 143 31.26 -4.50 -4.12
C CYS A 143 30.46 -3.20 -4.29
N TRP A 144 30.12 -2.56 -3.17
CA TRP A 144 29.50 -1.23 -3.18
C TRP A 144 30.47 -0.20 -3.75
N ILE A 145 30.04 0.52 -4.79
CA ILE A 145 30.84 1.53 -5.49
C ILE A 145 30.15 2.88 -5.50
N GLY A 146 30.98 3.94 -5.54
CA GLY A 146 30.49 5.32 -5.61
C GLY A 146 31.62 6.34 -5.70
N ILE A 147 31.31 7.58 -5.31
CA ILE A 147 32.27 8.67 -5.11
C ILE A 147 32.09 9.16 -3.67
N ASP A 148 33.17 9.15 -2.89
CA ASP A 148 33.18 9.72 -1.53
C ASP A 148 33.54 11.22 -1.57
N SER A 149 32.75 11.99 -2.33
CA SER A 149 32.99 13.42 -2.47
C SER A 149 31.69 14.19 -2.69
N VAL A 150 31.61 15.33 -2.04
CA VAL A 150 30.62 16.38 -2.30
C VAL A 150 31.20 17.30 -3.37
N MET A 151 30.40 17.62 -4.39
CA MET A 151 30.85 18.50 -5.48
C MET A 151 30.71 19.97 -5.08
N PRO A 152 31.50 20.90 -5.70
CA PRO A 152 31.41 22.33 -5.36
C PRO A 152 30.03 22.97 -5.53
N TRP A 153 29.18 22.37 -6.38
CA TRP A 153 27.80 22.84 -6.62
C TRP A 153 26.75 22.19 -5.72
N ASP A 154 27.10 21.13 -4.97
CA ASP A 154 26.21 20.48 -4.01
C ASP A 154 25.96 21.41 -2.81
N LYS A 155 24.72 21.39 -2.28
CA LYS A 155 24.29 22.20 -1.14
C LYS A 155 23.76 21.28 -0.04
N VAL A 156 24.67 20.52 0.56
CA VAL A 156 24.31 19.47 1.49
C VAL A 156 24.16 19.92 2.95
N GLU A 157 24.65 21.10 3.32
CA GLU A 157 24.61 21.60 4.71
C GLU A 157 23.20 21.95 5.19
N ARG A 158 22.35 22.48 4.30
CA ARG A 158 20.99 22.92 4.63
C ARG A 158 19.91 22.08 4.00
N HIS A 159 20.14 21.51 2.83
CA HIS A 159 19.07 21.01 1.97
C HIS A 159 19.30 19.59 1.47
N SER A 160 20.38 18.92 1.79
CA SER A 160 20.76 17.63 1.19
C SER A 160 20.59 17.62 -0.35
N ARG A 161 20.94 18.73 -1.02
CA ARG A 161 20.88 18.87 -2.48
C ARG A 161 22.17 18.34 -3.08
N LEU A 162 22.15 17.05 -3.37
CA LEU A 162 23.27 16.31 -3.93
C LEU A 162 22.99 16.04 -5.41
N SER A 163 23.98 16.33 -6.28
CA SER A 163 23.90 15.98 -7.70
C SER A 163 23.82 14.46 -7.91
N ALA A 164 23.12 14.04 -8.96
CA ALA A 164 23.06 12.63 -9.29
C ALA A 164 24.44 12.08 -9.70
N ARG A 165 24.68 10.81 -9.42
CA ARG A 165 25.87 10.09 -9.83
C ARG A 165 25.52 9.26 -11.07
N TYR A 166 26.29 9.42 -12.16
CA TYR A 166 26.17 8.66 -13.38
C TYR A 166 27.27 7.61 -13.38
N LEU A 167 26.92 6.33 -13.30
CA LEU A 167 27.85 5.23 -13.28
C LEU A 167 27.70 4.42 -14.56
N ARG A 168 28.82 3.97 -15.15
CA ARG A 168 28.76 3.15 -16.36
C ARG A 168 29.83 2.08 -16.40
N LYS A 169 29.54 1.02 -17.16
CA LYS A 169 30.46 -0.09 -17.44
C LYS A 169 30.25 -0.56 -18.87
N ILE A 170 31.33 -0.70 -19.64
CA ILE A 170 31.35 -1.39 -20.93
C ILE A 170 31.83 -2.82 -20.72
N PHE A 171 31.19 -3.76 -21.40
CA PHE A 171 31.61 -5.16 -21.42
C PHE A 171 31.24 -5.83 -22.74
N ASN A 172 31.93 -6.93 -23.07
CA ASN A 172 31.67 -7.76 -24.26
C ASN A 172 31.17 -9.13 -23.79
N LEU A 173 30.28 -9.74 -24.56
CA LEU A 173 29.90 -11.14 -24.32
C LEU A 173 31.08 -12.08 -24.60
N LYS A 174 31.12 -13.19 -23.85
CA LYS A 174 32.12 -14.26 -24.11
C LYS A 174 32.05 -14.74 -25.55
N GLN A 175 33.23 -15.03 -26.08
CA GLN A 175 33.40 -15.63 -27.39
C GLN A 175 33.72 -17.12 -27.27
N SER A 176 33.22 -17.91 -28.20
CA SER A 176 33.59 -19.31 -28.33
C SER A 176 35.07 -19.44 -28.70
N ALA A 177 35.82 -20.17 -27.89
CA ALA A 177 37.24 -20.43 -28.15
C ALA A 177 37.47 -21.18 -29.49
N ALA A 178 36.48 -21.94 -29.97
CA ALA A 178 36.60 -22.70 -31.24
C ALA A 178 36.25 -21.89 -32.48
N SER A 179 35.34 -20.88 -32.37
CA SER A 179 34.82 -20.15 -33.53
C SER A 179 35.13 -18.66 -33.56
N GLY A 180 35.55 -18.09 -32.42
CA GLY A 180 35.75 -16.64 -32.25
C GLY A 180 34.43 -15.84 -32.30
N ARG A 181 33.27 -16.50 -32.40
CA ARG A 181 31.96 -15.85 -32.38
C ARG A 181 31.44 -15.72 -30.93
N ASN A 182 30.63 -14.70 -30.67
CA ASN A 182 29.96 -14.58 -29.37
C ASN A 182 29.11 -15.83 -29.10
N LEU A 183 29.11 -16.26 -27.83
CA LEU A 183 28.23 -17.32 -27.36
C LEU A 183 26.79 -16.78 -27.31
N ASP A 184 25.83 -17.63 -27.66
CA ASP A 184 24.42 -17.28 -27.58
C ASP A 184 23.96 -17.25 -26.11
N VAL A 185 23.34 -16.14 -25.73
CA VAL A 185 22.79 -15.93 -24.38
C VAL A 185 21.49 -16.70 -24.24
N ARG A 186 21.43 -17.56 -23.24
CA ARG A 186 20.21 -18.25 -22.82
C ARG A 186 19.33 -17.34 -21.95
N ARG A 187 19.93 -16.69 -20.98
CA ARG A 187 19.27 -15.80 -20.00
C ARG A 187 20.29 -14.83 -19.42
N ALA A 188 19.84 -13.61 -19.14
CA ALA A 188 20.64 -12.64 -18.42
C ALA A 188 19.79 -11.92 -17.38
N MET A 189 20.25 -11.99 -16.13
CA MET A 189 19.57 -11.36 -14.99
C MET A 189 20.49 -10.35 -14.33
N ILE A 190 19.98 -9.14 -14.11
CA ILE A 190 20.69 -8.16 -13.28
C ILE A 190 20.00 -8.06 -11.91
N TYR A 191 20.80 -8.20 -10.85
CA TYR A 191 20.45 -7.94 -9.48
C TYR A 191 21.11 -6.64 -9.08
N ILE A 192 20.31 -5.64 -8.64
CA ILE A 192 20.82 -4.27 -8.48
C ILE A 192 20.20 -3.61 -7.24
N SER A 193 21.03 -2.92 -6.49
CA SER A 193 20.62 -2.06 -5.38
C SER A 193 21.30 -0.71 -5.46
N GLY A 194 20.51 0.35 -5.32
CA GLY A 194 21.00 1.71 -5.09
C GLY A 194 20.80 2.10 -3.63
N LEU A 195 21.85 2.50 -2.94
CA LEU A 195 21.71 3.26 -1.70
C LEU A 195 21.37 4.71 -2.09
N GLY A 196 20.10 4.95 -2.27
CA GLY A 196 19.47 6.05 -2.98
C GLY A 196 18.46 5.52 -3.99
N TYR A 197 17.88 6.38 -4.82
CA TYR A 197 17.03 5.95 -5.95
C TYR A 197 17.86 5.85 -7.23
N TYR A 198 17.59 4.84 -8.06
CA TYR A 198 18.34 4.67 -9.31
C TYR A 198 17.41 4.51 -10.52
N THR A 199 17.98 4.79 -11.72
CA THR A 199 17.47 4.30 -12.99
C THR A 199 18.54 3.52 -13.73
N LEU A 200 18.15 2.38 -14.29
CA LEU A 200 19.01 1.46 -15.00
C LEU A 200 18.80 1.54 -16.51
N HIS A 201 19.89 1.58 -17.27
CA HIS A 201 19.90 1.52 -18.72
C HIS A 201 20.87 0.45 -19.20
N ILE A 202 20.52 -0.22 -20.30
CA ILE A 202 21.42 -1.11 -21.04
C ILE A 202 21.36 -0.72 -22.51
N ASN A 203 22.51 -0.43 -23.12
CA ASN A 203 22.64 -0.05 -24.53
C ASN A 203 21.71 1.12 -24.93
N GLY A 204 21.59 2.13 -24.08
CA GLY A 204 20.75 3.31 -24.30
C GLY A 204 19.28 3.12 -23.93
N CYS A 205 18.83 1.91 -23.65
CA CYS A 205 17.44 1.61 -23.33
C CYS A 205 17.22 1.51 -21.81
N ARG A 206 16.19 2.21 -21.31
CA ARG A 206 15.79 2.07 -19.90
C ARG A 206 15.28 0.65 -19.61
N VAL A 207 15.74 0.06 -18.51
CA VAL A 207 15.30 -1.25 -18.02
C VAL A 207 14.15 -1.07 -17.03
N GLY A 208 13.04 -1.75 -17.29
CA GLY A 208 11.86 -1.69 -16.44
C GLY A 208 11.05 -0.39 -16.58
N LYS A 209 9.95 -0.30 -15.82
CA LYS A 209 9.04 0.85 -15.76
C LYS A 209 8.83 1.37 -14.34
N ASP A 210 9.55 0.79 -13.40
CA ASP A 210 9.47 1.18 -12.00
C ASP A 210 10.09 2.57 -11.80
N VAL A 211 9.61 3.29 -10.79
CA VAL A 211 10.08 4.61 -10.42
C VAL A 211 10.40 4.64 -8.93
N LEU A 212 11.31 5.52 -8.52
CA LEU A 212 11.70 5.68 -7.11
C LEU A 212 12.10 4.35 -6.45
N THR A 213 12.93 3.58 -7.15
CA THR A 213 13.41 2.26 -6.74
C THR A 213 14.89 2.33 -6.31
N PRO A 214 15.34 1.48 -5.38
CA PRO A 214 14.63 0.41 -4.68
C PRO A 214 13.73 0.90 -3.55
N LEU A 215 12.95 -0.02 -2.97
CA LEU A 215 12.05 0.29 -1.85
C LEU A 215 12.80 0.82 -0.63
N PRO A 216 12.29 1.84 0.07
CA PRO A 216 12.91 2.38 1.29
C PRO A 216 12.84 1.39 2.46
N THR A 217 13.92 1.30 3.24
CA THR A 217 14.09 0.42 4.40
C THR A 217 14.96 1.09 5.47
N ASP A 218 15.18 0.45 6.62
CA ASP A 218 16.31 0.77 7.49
C ASP A 218 17.58 0.11 6.93
N TYR A 219 18.37 0.88 6.21
CA TYR A 219 19.58 0.42 5.51
C TYR A 219 20.63 -0.22 6.41
N THR A 220 20.53 -0.06 7.75
CA THR A 220 21.41 -0.75 8.71
C THR A 220 20.91 -2.14 9.10
N LYS A 221 19.71 -2.53 8.64
CA LYS A 221 19.04 -3.81 8.95
C LYS A 221 18.72 -4.60 7.68
N THR A 222 18.01 -3.95 6.76
CA THR A 222 17.59 -4.52 5.49
C THR A 222 17.91 -3.56 4.36
N ILE A 223 18.51 -4.06 3.29
CA ILE A 223 18.74 -3.31 2.04
C ILE A 223 17.94 -3.99 0.93
N ALA A 224 16.99 -3.27 0.36
CA ALA A 224 16.21 -3.78 -0.77
C ALA A 224 17.06 -3.81 -2.05
N TYR A 225 16.93 -4.87 -2.84
CA TYR A 225 17.45 -4.93 -4.21
C TYR A 225 16.36 -5.38 -5.18
N ASP A 226 16.53 -4.98 -6.43
CA ASP A 226 15.66 -5.37 -7.54
C ASP A 226 16.34 -6.37 -8.45
N ALA A 227 15.54 -7.16 -9.18
CA ALA A 227 16.01 -8.08 -10.20
C ALA A 227 15.24 -7.86 -11.51
N TYR A 228 15.98 -7.83 -12.64
CA TYR A 228 15.39 -7.66 -13.97
C TYR A 228 15.93 -8.69 -14.93
N ASP A 229 15.05 -9.26 -15.76
CA ASP A 229 15.45 -10.01 -16.95
C ASP A 229 15.86 -9.03 -18.05
N VAL A 230 17.15 -9.06 -18.39
CA VAL A 230 17.74 -8.16 -19.37
C VAL A 230 18.23 -8.87 -20.60
N THR A 231 17.83 -10.13 -20.80
CA THR A 231 18.25 -10.97 -21.92
C THR A 231 18.07 -10.28 -23.28
N SER A 232 16.92 -9.65 -23.50
CA SER A 232 16.60 -8.99 -24.77
C SER A 232 17.33 -7.65 -25.01
N TYR A 233 18.01 -7.11 -23.99
CA TYR A 233 18.75 -5.86 -24.10
C TYR A 233 20.20 -6.08 -24.56
N LEU A 234 20.73 -7.30 -24.41
CA LEU A 234 22.16 -7.60 -24.68
C LEU A 234 22.47 -7.69 -26.17
N LYS A 235 23.65 -7.21 -26.48
CA LYS A 235 24.30 -7.24 -27.81
C LYS A 235 25.70 -7.85 -27.70
N ALA A 236 26.47 -7.91 -28.78
CA ALA A 236 27.86 -8.35 -28.71
C ALA A 236 28.72 -7.49 -27.79
N ASN A 237 28.58 -6.16 -27.90
CA ASN A 237 29.22 -5.16 -27.07
C ASN A 237 28.13 -4.42 -26.32
N ASN A 238 28.32 -4.19 -25.02
CA ASN A 238 27.28 -3.67 -24.15
C ASN A 238 27.78 -2.52 -23.28
N ALA A 239 26.87 -1.61 -22.95
CA ALA A 239 27.06 -0.59 -21.94
C ALA A 239 25.93 -0.67 -20.90
N ILE A 240 26.28 -0.76 -19.63
CA ILE A 240 25.37 -0.53 -18.50
C ILE A 240 25.53 0.92 -18.09
N GLY A 241 24.42 1.62 -17.88
CA GLY A 241 24.39 2.97 -17.35
C GLY A 241 23.42 3.08 -16.20
N VAL A 242 23.83 3.65 -15.06
CA VAL A 242 23.00 3.85 -13.88
C VAL A 242 23.07 5.30 -13.46
N THR A 243 21.91 5.96 -13.39
CA THR A 243 21.78 7.26 -12.69
C THR A 243 21.35 6.98 -11.25
N LEU A 244 22.05 7.54 -10.28
CA LEU A 244 21.84 7.31 -8.84
C LEU A 244 21.63 8.66 -8.14
N ALA A 245 20.47 8.81 -7.47
CA ALA A 245 20.10 10.01 -6.72
C ALA A 245 19.98 9.73 -5.22
N SER A 246 19.75 10.76 -4.43
CA SER A 246 19.79 10.73 -2.96
C SER A 246 18.84 9.73 -2.31
N GLY A 247 17.58 9.68 -2.76
CA GLY A 247 16.52 8.90 -2.10
C GLY A 247 16.46 9.14 -0.59
N HIS A 248 16.01 8.13 0.17
CA HIS A 248 16.05 8.18 1.65
C HIS A 248 17.44 7.87 2.24
N TYR A 249 18.39 7.41 1.45
CA TYR A 249 19.74 7.08 1.94
C TYR A 249 20.57 8.31 2.28
N PHE A 250 20.53 9.32 1.43
CA PHE A 250 21.06 10.66 1.71
C PHE A 250 19.88 11.54 2.09
N ALA A 251 19.37 11.37 3.32
CA ALA A 251 18.13 11.98 3.77
C ALA A 251 18.27 13.50 3.90
N GLN A 252 17.15 14.18 3.69
CA GLN A 252 17.06 15.63 3.74
C GLN A 252 17.13 16.16 5.15
N THR A 253 17.68 17.34 5.28
CA THR A 253 17.56 18.16 6.49
C THR A 253 16.17 18.79 6.54
N GLN A 254 15.43 18.53 7.61
CA GLN A 254 14.11 19.08 7.85
C GLN A 254 14.15 20.05 9.02
N ASN A 255 13.58 21.24 8.85
CA ASN A 255 13.48 22.21 9.93
C ASN A 255 12.43 21.82 10.99
N TYR A 256 11.51 20.89 10.65
CA TYR A 256 10.40 20.50 11.51
C TYR A 256 10.82 19.55 12.64
N GLN A 257 11.76 18.64 12.38
CA GLN A 257 12.23 17.65 13.37
C GLN A 257 13.74 17.74 13.55
N THR A 258 14.19 17.84 14.80
CA THR A 258 15.62 17.92 15.15
C THR A 258 16.30 16.57 15.34
N ASN A 259 15.54 15.49 15.57
CA ASN A 259 16.04 14.14 15.82
C ASN A 259 16.04 13.26 14.57
N VAL A 260 16.27 13.87 13.42
CA VAL A 260 16.29 13.18 12.13
C VAL A 260 17.67 12.60 11.86
N ARG A 261 17.70 11.38 11.33
CA ARG A 261 18.91 10.86 10.70
C ARG A 261 19.03 11.48 9.31
N THR A 262 19.92 12.44 9.14
CA THR A 262 20.02 13.23 7.91
C THR A 262 20.69 12.50 6.77
N THR A 263 21.52 11.47 7.05
CA THR A 263 22.17 10.65 6.03
C THR A 263 22.70 9.34 6.62
N TYR A 264 22.75 8.31 5.79
CA TYR A 264 23.46 7.05 6.06
C TYR A 264 24.86 7.05 5.41
N GLY A 265 25.10 7.92 4.44
CA GLY A 265 26.34 8.05 3.67
C GLY A 265 26.10 8.60 2.28
N GLN A 266 27.14 8.65 1.45
CA GLN A 266 27.03 8.99 0.03
C GLN A 266 26.25 7.89 -0.72
N PRO A 267 25.47 8.21 -1.76
CA PRO A 267 24.78 7.20 -2.56
C PRO A 267 25.75 6.19 -3.20
N LEU A 268 25.42 4.91 -3.10
CA LEU A 268 26.24 3.80 -3.57
C LEU A 268 25.44 2.86 -4.48
N LEU A 269 26.15 2.19 -5.37
CA LEU A 269 25.61 1.19 -6.28
C LEU A 269 26.22 -0.18 -6.01
N LEU A 270 25.40 -1.22 -6.01
CA LEU A 270 25.79 -2.63 -6.05
C LEU A 270 25.01 -3.31 -7.16
N ALA A 271 25.68 -4.05 -8.03
CA ALA A 271 25.03 -4.82 -9.09
C ALA A 271 25.83 -6.07 -9.47
N ASN A 272 25.08 -7.15 -9.77
CA ASN A 272 25.56 -8.36 -10.44
C ASN A 272 24.69 -8.61 -11.66
N LEU A 273 25.25 -8.54 -12.86
CA LEU A 273 24.62 -9.04 -14.09
C LEU A 273 25.14 -10.45 -14.32
N VAL A 274 24.29 -11.44 -14.13
CA VAL A 274 24.57 -12.86 -14.36
C VAL A 274 24.07 -13.24 -15.74
N ILE A 275 24.97 -13.71 -16.62
CA ILE A 275 24.70 -14.11 -18.00
C ILE A 275 24.90 -15.63 -18.10
N GLU A 276 23.87 -16.34 -18.49
CA GLU A 276 23.87 -17.76 -18.75
C GLU A 276 23.89 -18.00 -20.25
N TYR A 277 24.86 -18.75 -20.73
CA TYR A 277 25.01 -19.09 -22.12
C TYR A 277 24.36 -20.44 -22.46
N ILE A 278 24.06 -20.65 -23.75
CA ILE A 278 23.44 -21.91 -24.24
C ILE A 278 24.35 -23.12 -24.01
N ASP A 279 25.67 -22.93 -24.01
CA ASP A 279 26.66 -23.99 -23.74
C ASP A 279 26.71 -24.40 -22.23
N GLY A 280 25.91 -23.79 -21.40
CA GLY A 280 25.83 -24.05 -19.95
C GLY A 280 26.86 -23.27 -19.12
N THR A 281 27.73 -22.46 -19.74
CA THR A 281 28.64 -21.60 -18.99
C THR A 281 27.93 -20.33 -18.46
N THR A 282 28.47 -19.74 -17.40
CA THR A 282 27.98 -18.49 -16.82
C THR A 282 29.08 -17.42 -16.79
N GLU A 283 28.66 -16.17 -16.77
CA GLU A 283 29.52 -15.01 -16.58
C GLU A 283 28.82 -14.00 -15.68
N THR A 284 29.59 -13.35 -14.81
CA THR A 284 29.04 -12.25 -13.97
C THR A 284 29.78 -10.96 -14.26
N ILE A 285 29.04 -9.92 -14.62
CA ILE A 285 29.53 -8.54 -14.70
C ILE A 285 29.09 -7.84 -13.42
N ALA A 286 30.04 -7.61 -12.52
CA ALA A 286 29.75 -7.06 -11.20
C ALA A 286 30.25 -5.62 -11.06
N THR A 287 29.75 -4.92 -10.03
CA THR A 287 30.28 -3.60 -9.64
C THR A 287 31.66 -3.72 -9.00
N ASP A 288 32.62 -2.99 -9.54
CA ASP A 288 34.00 -2.92 -9.08
C ASP A 288 34.63 -1.56 -9.41
N THR A 289 35.90 -1.38 -9.10
CA THR A 289 36.67 -0.14 -9.37
C THR A 289 36.95 0.11 -10.85
N THR A 290 36.62 -0.79 -11.75
CA THR A 290 36.72 -0.59 -13.20
C THR A 290 35.51 0.15 -13.79
N TRP A 291 34.45 0.33 -13.04
CA TRP A 291 33.34 1.20 -13.43
C TRP A 291 33.77 2.65 -13.46
N ARG A 292 33.18 3.41 -14.38
CA ARG A 292 33.35 4.85 -14.50
C ARG A 292 32.20 5.60 -13.82
N VAL A 293 32.50 6.72 -13.19
CA VAL A 293 31.51 7.54 -12.49
C VAL A 293 31.76 9.03 -12.69
N THR A 294 30.68 9.79 -12.83
CA THR A 294 30.73 11.25 -12.82
C THR A 294 29.53 11.82 -12.06
N ALA A 295 29.69 13.01 -11.50
CA ALA A 295 28.64 13.84 -10.97
C ALA A 295 28.41 15.11 -11.80
N ASP A 296 29.15 15.27 -12.91
CA ASP A 296 29.05 16.39 -13.83
C ASP A 296 28.05 16.04 -14.94
N GLY A 297 26.77 16.05 -14.56
CA GLY A 297 25.66 15.70 -15.46
C GLY A 297 24.47 16.65 -15.27
N PRO A 298 23.39 16.42 -16.02
CA PRO A 298 22.27 17.35 -16.09
C PRO A 298 21.47 17.48 -14.78
N MET A 299 21.44 16.46 -13.93
CA MET A 299 20.68 16.48 -12.68
C MET A 299 21.54 17.04 -11.55
N LEU A 300 21.40 18.33 -11.28
CA LEU A 300 22.17 19.05 -10.29
C LEU A 300 21.73 18.77 -8.86
N TYR A 301 20.49 18.40 -8.64
CA TYR A 301 19.98 17.74 -7.42
C TYR A 301 18.63 17.07 -7.67
N ALA A 302 18.35 16.03 -6.87
CA ALA A 302 17.04 15.45 -6.70
C ALA A 302 16.81 15.20 -5.20
N ASN A 303 15.75 15.78 -4.69
CA ASN A 303 15.41 15.76 -3.27
C ASN A 303 13.89 15.61 -3.14
N GLU A 304 13.44 14.68 -2.32
CA GLU A 304 12.02 14.34 -2.22
C GLU A 304 11.14 15.52 -1.82
N TYR A 305 11.65 16.41 -0.93
CA TYR A 305 10.88 17.56 -0.42
C TYR A 305 11.03 18.81 -1.28
N ASP A 306 12.27 19.13 -1.67
CA ASP A 306 12.55 20.34 -2.45
C ASP A 306 12.20 20.18 -3.92
N GLY A 307 12.39 18.97 -4.44
CA GLY A 307 12.16 18.67 -5.84
C GLY A 307 13.46 18.42 -6.60
N GLU A 308 13.49 18.78 -7.85
CA GLU A 308 14.56 18.44 -8.78
C GLU A 308 15.02 19.65 -9.60
N LEU A 309 16.33 19.77 -9.83
CA LEU A 309 16.91 20.72 -10.77
C LEU A 309 17.66 19.95 -11.86
N TYR A 310 17.15 20.06 -13.07
CA TYR A 310 17.72 19.46 -14.27
C TYR A 310 18.20 20.56 -15.22
N ASN A 311 19.47 20.50 -15.67
CA ASN A 311 20.03 21.44 -16.66
C ASN A 311 20.31 20.72 -17.98
N ALA A 312 19.44 20.86 -18.96
CA ALA A 312 19.54 20.20 -20.25
C ALA A 312 20.81 20.57 -21.03
N ASN A 313 21.43 21.74 -20.73
CA ASN A 313 22.71 22.13 -21.37
C ASN A 313 23.90 21.26 -20.93
N LEU A 314 23.75 20.48 -19.82
CA LEU A 314 24.74 19.55 -19.30
C LEU A 314 24.42 18.10 -19.69
N SER A 315 23.55 17.87 -20.67
CA SER A 315 23.13 16.55 -21.09
C SER A 315 24.30 15.71 -21.57
N LEU A 316 24.44 14.52 -21.01
CA LEU A 316 25.45 13.53 -21.36
C LEU A 316 24.92 12.61 -22.49
N ASN A 317 24.76 13.16 -23.69
CA ASN A 317 24.13 12.45 -24.81
C ASN A 317 24.85 11.14 -25.15
N GLY A 318 24.12 10.00 -25.10
CA GLY A 318 24.67 8.67 -25.40
C GLY A 318 25.58 8.09 -24.32
N TRP A 319 25.64 8.68 -23.11
CA TRP A 319 26.50 8.23 -22.02
C TRP A 319 26.30 6.76 -21.60
N ASN A 320 25.15 6.21 -21.88
CA ASN A 320 24.74 4.84 -21.56
C ASN A 320 24.81 3.91 -22.79
N THR A 321 25.59 4.29 -23.83
CA THR A 321 25.88 3.48 -25.01
C THR A 321 27.36 3.14 -25.11
N THR A 322 27.75 2.25 -26.03
CA THR A 322 29.13 1.76 -26.18
C THR A 322 30.06 2.78 -26.81
N GLU A 323 29.52 3.73 -27.58
CA GLU A 323 30.29 4.70 -28.37
C GLU A 323 30.69 5.94 -27.56
N TYR A 324 30.20 6.10 -26.32
CA TYR A 324 30.48 7.29 -25.49
C TYR A 324 31.92 7.27 -24.94
N ASP A 325 32.65 8.36 -25.10
CA ASP A 325 33.97 8.56 -24.49
C ASP A 325 33.87 8.96 -23.03
N ASP A 326 34.16 8.03 -22.13
CA ASP A 326 34.19 8.21 -20.67
C ASP A 326 35.63 8.36 -20.11
N SER A 327 36.62 8.64 -20.95
CA SER A 327 38.03 8.74 -20.53
C SER A 327 38.26 9.80 -19.47
N HIS A 328 37.43 10.85 -19.44
CA HIS A 328 37.45 11.96 -18.48
C HIS A 328 36.68 11.67 -17.19
N TRP A 329 35.90 10.57 -17.13
CA TRP A 329 35.19 10.18 -15.92
C TRP A 329 36.14 9.58 -14.88
N LEU A 330 35.78 9.73 -13.60
CA LEU A 330 36.53 9.13 -12.50
C LEU A 330 36.35 7.59 -12.52
N LYS A 331 37.30 6.88 -11.96
CA LYS A 331 37.09 5.48 -11.56
C LYS A 331 36.26 5.47 -10.29
N SER A 332 35.33 4.55 -10.21
CA SER A 332 34.54 4.35 -8.98
C SER A 332 35.45 3.88 -7.83
N GLN A 333 35.03 4.20 -6.63
CA GLN A 333 35.69 3.78 -5.38
C GLN A 333 34.84 2.71 -4.70
N THR A 334 35.51 1.72 -4.10
CA THR A 334 34.85 0.77 -3.21
C THR A 334 34.58 1.45 -1.86
N MET A 335 33.31 1.33 -1.40
CA MET A 335 32.82 2.02 -0.22
C MET A 335 32.23 1.01 0.77
N PRO A 336 32.30 1.26 2.09
CA PRO A 336 31.65 0.41 3.06
C PRO A 336 30.10 0.56 2.98
N ALA A 337 29.39 -0.57 3.04
CA ALA A 337 27.94 -0.60 3.14
C ALA A 337 27.48 -0.25 4.58
N PRO A 338 26.20 0.16 4.76
CA PRO A 338 25.66 0.48 6.08
C PRO A 338 25.41 -0.75 6.95
N GLY A 339 25.61 -1.97 6.46
CA GLY A 339 25.56 -3.23 7.19
C GLY A 339 24.22 -3.95 7.22
N GLY A 340 23.21 -3.46 6.47
CA GLY A 340 21.94 -4.18 6.32
C GLY A 340 22.06 -5.40 5.39
N THR A 341 21.29 -6.44 5.67
CA THR A 341 21.18 -7.64 4.82
C THR A 341 20.43 -7.34 3.53
N LEU A 342 20.98 -7.75 2.40
CA LEU A 342 20.34 -7.63 1.10
C LEU A 342 19.10 -8.54 1.00
N ARG A 343 17.97 -7.99 0.53
CA ARG A 343 16.70 -8.71 0.36
C ARG A 343 16.02 -8.31 -0.96
N GLY A 344 15.69 -9.30 -1.77
CA GLY A 344 15.01 -9.13 -3.05
C GLY A 344 13.50 -9.25 -2.95
N ALA A 345 12.81 -8.55 -3.85
CA ALA A 345 11.37 -8.63 -4.05
C ALA A 345 10.54 -8.53 -2.77
N LEU A 346 10.86 -7.59 -1.88
CA LEU A 346 10.15 -7.39 -0.59
C LEU A 346 8.66 -7.06 -0.79
N ALA A 347 8.37 -6.15 -1.73
CA ALA A 347 7.02 -5.79 -2.18
C ALA A 347 7.11 -5.33 -3.64
N PRO A 348 5.99 -5.15 -4.36
CA PRO A 348 5.99 -4.52 -5.68
C PRO A 348 6.49 -3.08 -5.63
N ASN A 349 7.30 -2.69 -6.61
CA ASN A 349 7.82 -1.33 -6.73
C ASN A 349 6.76 -0.31 -7.12
N MET A 350 7.06 0.97 -6.91
CA MET A 350 6.25 2.09 -7.38
C MET A 350 6.29 2.20 -8.90
N HIS A 351 5.20 2.69 -9.48
CA HIS A 351 5.08 2.93 -10.92
C HIS A 351 4.13 4.09 -11.22
N VAL A 352 4.18 4.59 -12.44
CA VAL A 352 3.14 5.49 -12.96
C VAL A 352 1.93 4.64 -13.34
N TYR A 353 0.88 4.70 -12.53
CA TYR A 353 -0.30 3.86 -12.72
C TYR A 353 -1.39 4.53 -13.58
N LYS A 354 -1.34 5.87 -13.70
CA LYS A 354 -2.30 6.65 -14.47
C LYS A 354 -1.69 7.96 -14.92
N THR A 355 -2.09 8.42 -16.11
CA THR A 355 -1.78 9.75 -16.63
C THR A 355 -3.07 10.55 -16.77
N GLU A 356 -3.10 11.81 -16.34
CA GLU A 356 -4.27 12.67 -16.34
C GLU A 356 -3.99 13.99 -17.06
N LEU A 357 -4.93 14.42 -17.91
CA LEU A 357 -4.94 15.77 -18.49
C LEU A 357 -5.38 16.78 -17.43
N PRO A 358 -4.97 18.05 -17.54
CA PRO A 358 -5.52 19.11 -16.70
C PRO A 358 -7.01 19.32 -16.95
N LEU A 359 -7.74 19.63 -15.88
CA LEU A 359 -9.13 20.07 -15.94
C LEU A 359 -9.21 21.48 -16.55
N ALA A 360 -8.29 22.37 -16.18
CA ALA A 360 -8.21 23.74 -16.67
C ALA A 360 -6.78 24.29 -16.59
N ILE A 361 -6.48 25.24 -17.48
CA ILE A 361 -5.24 26.04 -17.46
C ILE A 361 -5.63 27.51 -17.51
N TYR A 362 -5.12 28.29 -16.55
CA TYR A 362 -5.35 29.73 -16.47
C TYR A 362 -4.04 30.48 -16.69
N LYS A 363 -3.99 31.43 -17.63
CA LYS A 363 -2.80 32.27 -17.90
C LYS A 363 -2.89 33.57 -17.13
N PHE A 364 -1.87 33.89 -16.36
CA PHE A 364 -1.71 35.18 -15.63
C PHE A 364 -0.37 35.82 -15.97
N GLY A 365 -0.34 36.65 -16.98
CA GLY A 365 0.91 37.25 -17.50
C GLY A 365 1.85 36.18 -18.05
N ASN A 366 3.04 36.01 -17.40
CA ASN A 366 4.07 35.05 -17.79
C ASN A 366 4.00 33.70 -17.01
N ARG A 367 2.92 33.46 -16.31
CA ARG A 367 2.72 32.20 -15.55
C ARG A 367 1.39 31.55 -15.85
N TYR A 368 1.34 30.26 -15.67
CA TYR A 368 0.16 29.41 -15.81
C TYR A 368 -0.18 28.78 -14.47
N ILE A 369 -1.46 28.75 -14.11
CA ILE A 369 -2.01 27.89 -13.04
C ILE A 369 -2.75 26.76 -13.71
N VAL A 370 -2.32 25.55 -13.44
CA VAL A 370 -2.88 24.30 -13.97
C VAL A 370 -3.66 23.61 -12.86
N ASP A 371 -4.97 23.40 -13.07
CA ASP A 371 -5.83 22.64 -12.16
C ASP A 371 -6.05 21.23 -12.72
N PHE A 372 -5.65 20.19 -11.97
CA PHE A 372 -5.90 18.78 -12.30
C PHE A 372 -7.21 18.23 -11.71
N GLY A 373 -8.03 19.09 -11.09
CA GLY A 373 -9.35 18.76 -10.56
C GLY A 373 -9.35 17.99 -9.24
N THR A 374 -8.30 17.23 -8.94
CA THR A 374 -8.20 16.40 -7.72
C THR A 374 -6.81 16.50 -7.09
N ASN A 375 -6.75 16.41 -5.76
CA ASN A 375 -5.48 16.26 -5.04
C ASN A 375 -4.98 14.82 -5.12
N ASN A 376 -3.77 14.60 -5.63
CA ASN A 376 -3.14 13.29 -5.79
C ASN A 376 -1.63 13.38 -5.66
N ALA A 377 -0.97 12.23 -5.49
CA ALA A 377 0.48 12.14 -5.50
C ALA A 377 1.00 11.74 -6.88
N GLY A 378 1.97 12.50 -7.38
CA GLY A 378 2.54 12.29 -8.70
C GLY A 378 3.52 13.38 -9.10
N ARG A 379 3.69 13.57 -10.40
CA ARG A 379 4.56 14.58 -10.98
C ARG A 379 3.97 15.17 -12.26
N VAL A 380 4.36 16.37 -12.59
CA VAL A 380 4.01 17.01 -13.87
C VAL A 380 4.99 16.55 -14.94
N HIS A 381 4.45 16.16 -16.10
CA HIS A 381 5.22 15.88 -17.31
C HIS A 381 4.84 16.92 -18.38
N ILE A 382 5.81 17.70 -18.84
CA ILE A 382 5.64 18.65 -19.94
C ILE A 382 6.17 17.99 -21.21
N LYS A 383 5.36 18.01 -22.29
CA LYS A 383 5.64 17.35 -23.56
C LYS A 383 5.62 18.36 -24.70
N ALA A 384 6.64 18.33 -25.53
CA ALA A 384 6.72 19.05 -26.80
C ALA A 384 6.53 20.58 -26.76
N ALA A 385 6.53 21.22 -25.59
CA ALA A 385 6.47 22.67 -25.50
C ALA A 385 7.79 23.30 -25.97
N GLN A 386 7.73 24.41 -26.74
CA GLN A 386 8.91 25.12 -27.20
C GLN A 386 9.62 25.83 -26.04
N THR A 387 10.95 25.83 -26.06
CA THR A 387 11.77 26.45 -25.02
C THR A 387 12.78 27.45 -25.60
N ILE A 388 13.25 28.38 -24.77
CA ILE A 388 14.33 29.29 -25.08
C ILE A 388 15.57 28.81 -24.31
N LYS A 389 16.72 28.72 -25.00
CA LYS A 389 17.96 28.26 -24.38
C LYS A 389 18.37 29.14 -23.21
N GLY A 390 18.66 28.55 -22.08
CA GLY A 390 19.06 29.20 -20.84
C GLY A 390 17.90 29.60 -19.94
N ASP A 391 16.64 29.60 -20.44
CA ASP A 391 15.48 29.87 -19.62
C ASP A 391 15.23 28.71 -18.63
N THR A 392 14.73 29.07 -17.47
CA THR A 392 14.37 28.06 -16.46
C THR A 392 12.87 27.91 -16.40
N ILE A 393 12.40 26.72 -16.82
CA ILE A 393 11.03 26.31 -16.61
C ILE A 393 10.92 25.86 -15.16
N ARG A 394 10.01 26.52 -14.42
CA ARG A 394 9.79 26.22 -13.01
C ARG A 394 8.36 25.74 -12.83
N ILE A 395 8.23 24.58 -12.15
CA ILE A 395 6.95 23.95 -11.81
C ILE A 395 6.84 23.91 -10.29
N ARG A 396 5.93 24.70 -9.72
CA ARG A 396 5.62 24.70 -8.29
C ARG A 396 4.32 23.96 -8.04
N HIS A 397 4.24 23.18 -6.98
CA HIS A 397 3.10 22.33 -6.66
C HIS A 397 2.41 22.82 -5.39
N ALA A 398 1.07 22.70 -5.33
CA ALA A 398 0.29 22.95 -4.13
C ALA A 398 -1.04 22.19 -4.14
N GLU A 399 -1.59 21.93 -2.96
CA GLU A 399 -2.90 21.32 -2.78
C GLU A 399 -4.04 22.32 -3.01
N LEU A 400 -3.80 23.60 -2.74
CA LEU A 400 -4.79 24.67 -2.68
C LEU A 400 -4.31 25.94 -3.42
N LEU A 401 -5.28 26.82 -3.72
CA LEU A 401 -5.05 28.20 -4.12
C LEU A 401 -5.30 29.16 -2.96
N GLN A 402 -4.67 30.33 -3.00
CA GLN A 402 -5.01 31.44 -2.11
C GLN A 402 -6.38 32.02 -2.49
N PRO A 403 -7.06 32.72 -1.58
CA PRO A 403 -8.27 33.44 -1.92
C PRO A 403 -8.07 34.36 -3.14
N GLY A 404 -8.96 34.25 -4.14
CA GLY A 404 -8.83 34.97 -5.43
C GLY A 404 -8.25 34.12 -6.56
N ASP A 405 -7.90 32.85 -6.30
CA ASP A 405 -7.62 31.75 -7.27
C ASP A 405 -6.49 32.02 -8.27
N SER A 406 -5.64 33.01 -8.01
CA SER A 406 -4.54 33.38 -8.91
C SER A 406 -3.15 33.00 -8.40
N MET A 407 -3.02 32.50 -7.17
CA MET A 407 -1.75 32.11 -6.54
C MET A 407 -1.88 30.79 -5.78
N LEU A 408 -0.78 30.02 -5.76
CA LEU A 408 -0.69 28.81 -4.94
C LEU A 408 -0.67 29.15 -3.45
N TYR A 409 -1.44 28.41 -2.64
CA TYR A 409 -1.25 28.37 -1.20
C TYR A 409 -0.17 27.34 -0.84
N ARG A 410 0.86 27.76 -0.14
CA ARG A 410 2.05 26.92 0.11
C ARG A 410 2.50 26.85 1.57
N ASP A 411 1.81 27.54 2.48
CA ASP A 411 2.20 27.58 3.90
C ASP A 411 2.14 26.18 4.54
N ASN A 412 1.21 25.32 4.09
CA ASN A 412 1.08 23.94 4.55
C ASN A 412 2.15 22.98 4.00
N LEU A 413 3.02 23.45 3.11
CA LEU A 413 4.20 22.68 2.68
C LEU A 413 5.36 22.77 3.68
N ARG A 414 5.29 23.70 4.60
CA ARG A 414 6.33 23.99 5.61
C ARG A 414 7.67 24.34 4.95
N SER A 415 8.74 23.54 5.18
CA SER A 415 10.04 23.77 4.57
C SER A 415 10.21 23.12 3.20
N ALA A 416 9.26 22.30 2.74
CA ALA A 416 9.35 21.67 1.42
C ALA A 416 9.16 22.69 0.29
N GLU A 417 10.15 22.84 -0.59
CA GLU A 417 10.00 23.72 -1.76
C GLU A 417 9.02 23.18 -2.81
N ALA A 418 8.81 21.86 -2.87
CA ALA A 418 7.92 21.17 -3.81
C ALA A 418 7.97 21.77 -5.22
N THR A 419 9.19 21.98 -5.75
CA THR A 419 9.47 22.72 -6.98
C THR A 419 10.39 21.95 -7.90
N ALA A 420 9.95 21.68 -9.12
CA ALA A 420 10.80 21.15 -10.17
C ALA A 420 11.30 22.27 -11.08
N ARG A 421 12.58 22.20 -11.52
CA ARG A 421 13.24 23.19 -12.36
C ARG A 421 13.95 22.51 -13.52
N TYR A 422 13.70 23.00 -14.71
CA TYR A 422 14.37 22.55 -15.93
C TYR A 422 15.02 23.76 -16.63
N VAL A 423 16.34 23.73 -16.74
CA VAL A 423 17.08 24.74 -17.51
C VAL A 423 17.16 24.28 -18.97
N ALA A 424 16.52 25.03 -19.85
CA ALA A 424 16.30 24.66 -21.24
C ALA A 424 17.58 24.78 -22.10
N ASP A 425 17.70 23.84 -23.07
CA ASP A 425 18.76 23.85 -24.11
C ASP A 425 18.30 24.48 -25.43
N GLY A 426 17.04 24.97 -25.48
CA GLY A 426 16.41 25.57 -26.67
C GLY A 426 15.69 24.57 -27.57
N LYS A 427 15.65 23.29 -27.21
CA LYS A 427 14.83 22.26 -27.89
C LYS A 427 13.44 22.16 -27.26
N PRO A 428 12.47 21.60 -28.00
CA PRO A 428 11.20 21.24 -27.37
C PRO A 428 11.42 20.35 -26.15
N ILE A 429 10.76 20.70 -25.04
CA ILE A 429 10.89 19.93 -23.79
C ILE A 429 10.05 18.66 -23.87
N ASP A 430 10.61 17.52 -23.43
CA ASP A 430 9.90 16.31 -23.06
C ASP A 430 10.50 15.82 -21.74
N TRP A 431 9.93 16.26 -20.61
CA TRP A 431 10.55 16.07 -19.32
C TRP A 431 9.55 15.98 -18.17
N SER A 432 9.85 15.12 -17.22
CA SER A 432 9.25 15.08 -15.89
C SER A 432 10.33 14.82 -14.84
N PRO A 433 10.18 15.31 -13.60
CA PRO A 433 11.09 14.95 -12.50
C PRO A 433 11.20 13.43 -12.36
N GLU A 434 12.39 12.90 -12.14
CA GLU A 434 12.61 11.44 -12.13
C GLU A 434 12.64 10.82 -10.74
N PHE A 435 13.30 11.49 -9.76
CA PHE A 435 13.60 10.94 -8.44
C PHE A 435 12.84 11.61 -7.30
N THR A 436 11.68 12.20 -7.60
CA THR A 436 10.78 12.82 -6.63
C THR A 436 9.32 12.66 -7.05
N TYR A 437 8.42 12.93 -6.12
CA TYR A 437 6.98 13.08 -6.35
C TYR A 437 6.44 14.23 -5.52
N TYR A 438 5.23 14.68 -5.83
CA TYR A 438 4.56 15.79 -5.15
C TYR A 438 3.11 15.40 -4.85
N GLY A 439 2.57 15.89 -3.72
CA GLY A 439 1.14 15.88 -3.43
C GLY A 439 0.52 17.19 -3.88
N PHE A 440 -0.38 17.18 -4.87
CA PHE A 440 -0.92 18.43 -5.42
C PHE A 440 -2.23 18.23 -6.20
N ARG A 441 -3.01 19.30 -6.23
CA ARG A 441 -4.07 19.53 -7.21
C ARG A 441 -3.64 20.55 -8.25
N TYR A 442 -2.92 21.59 -7.82
CA TYR A 442 -2.52 22.72 -8.65
C TYR A 442 -1.02 22.72 -8.92
N ALA A 443 -0.65 23.11 -10.13
CA ALA A 443 0.72 23.40 -10.50
C ALA A 443 0.83 24.81 -11.09
N GLU A 444 1.82 25.59 -10.63
CA GLU A 444 2.17 26.86 -11.26
C GLU A 444 3.40 26.65 -12.15
N ILE A 445 3.28 27.04 -13.41
CA ILE A 445 4.34 26.90 -14.41
C ILE A 445 4.77 28.28 -14.92
N THR A 446 6.08 28.50 -14.94
CA THR A 446 6.72 29.71 -15.51
C THR A 446 7.87 29.32 -16.42
N GLY A 447 8.32 30.23 -17.28
CA GLY A 447 9.45 29.98 -18.21
C GLY A 447 9.02 29.26 -19.51
N ILE A 448 7.73 29.17 -19.77
CA ILE A 448 7.15 28.73 -21.04
C ILE A 448 6.24 29.85 -21.55
N GLU A 449 6.41 30.22 -22.79
CA GLU A 449 5.64 31.33 -23.39
C GLU A 449 4.21 30.90 -23.76
N ASN A 450 4.09 29.71 -24.34
CA ASN A 450 2.81 29.11 -24.74
C ASN A 450 2.72 27.68 -24.20
N LEU A 451 1.69 27.43 -23.39
CA LEU A 451 1.38 26.12 -22.81
C LEU A 451 -0.07 25.78 -23.07
N SER A 452 -0.32 24.66 -23.74
CA SER A 452 -1.65 24.11 -23.96
C SER A 452 -1.94 22.92 -23.08
N SER A 453 -3.21 22.50 -22.98
CA SER A 453 -3.62 21.32 -22.25
C SER A 453 -3.09 20.00 -22.86
N PHE A 454 -2.61 20.03 -24.09
CA PHE A 454 -2.00 18.85 -24.75
C PHE A 454 -0.51 18.74 -24.46
N ASP A 455 0.12 19.82 -24.04
CA ASP A 455 1.57 19.85 -23.73
C ASP A 455 1.89 19.39 -22.32
N ILE A 456 0.89 19.15 -21.49
CA ILE A 456 1.08 18.84 -20.08
C ILE A 456 0.15 17.73 -19.60
N VAL A 457 0.72 16.82 -18.79
CA VAL A 457 -0.04 15.79 -18.08
C VAL A 457 0.46 15.68 -16.64
N ARG A 458 -0.38 15.11 -15.78
CA ARG A 458 0.04 14.63 -14.46
C ARG A 458 0.20 13.12 -14.50
N GLU A 459 1.38 12.63 -14.13
CA GLU A 459 1.67 11.21 -13.91
C GLU A 459 1.43 10.88 -12.43
N LEU A 460 0.48 10.00 -12.15
CA LEU A 460 0.16 9.54 -10.81
C LEU A 460 1.05 8.37 -10.43
N ILE A 461 1.71 8.46 -9.27
CA ILE A 461 2.69 7.49 -8.79
C ILE A 461 2.19 6.83 -7.50
N ALA A 462 2.22 5.51 -7.45
CA ALA A 462 1.94 4.71 -6.26
C ALA A 462 2.59 3.31 -6.38
N ASP A 463 2.61 2.57 -5.27
CA ASP A 463 2.94 1.16 -5.29
C ASP A 463 2.00 0.40 -6.23
N ARG A 464 2.50 -0.65 -6.87
CA ARG A 464 1.68 -1.53 -7.71
C ARG A 464 0.72 -2.33 -6.85
N MET A 465 -0.58 -2.18 -7.09
CA MET A 465 -1.66 -2.78 -6.33
C MET A 465 -2.76 -3.27 -7.26
N ASP A 466 -3.34 -4.42 -6.92
CA ASP A 466 -4.51 -4.96 -7.61
C ASP A 466 -5.78 -4.50 -6.87
N ASP A 467 -6.55 -3.60 -7.48
CA ASP A 467 -7.81 -3.07 -6.92
C ASP A 467 -8.98 -3.06 -7.92
N GLU A 468 -8.78 -3.56 -9.13
CA GLU A 468 -9.74 -3.44 -10.25
C GLU A 468 -11.12 -4.01 -9.95
N ASN A 469 -11.20 -5.05 -9.11
CA ASN A 469 -12.43 -5.75 -8.78
C ASN A 469 -13.02 -5.38 -7.41
N THR A 470 -12.51 -4.31 -6.79
CA THR A 470 -13.01 -3.83 -5.51
C THR A 470 -13.80 -2.54 -5.70
N TYR A 471 -15.07 -2.56 -5.30
CA TYR A 471 -16.01 -1.48 -5.54
C TYR A 471 -16.99 -1.32 -4.38
N PHE A 472 -17.39 -0.08 -4.09
CA PHE A 472 -18.48 0.21 -3.18
C PHE A 472 -19.27 1.42 -3.67
N SER A 473 -20.60 1.33 -3.62
CA SER A 473 -21.49 2.48 -3.79
C SER A 473 -22.79 2.31 -3.02
N VAL A 474 -23.35 3.43 -2.62
CA VAL A 474 -24.65 3.52 -1.98
C VAL A 474 -25.59 4.38 -2.84
N VAL A 475 -26.86 4.02 -2.87
CA VAL A 475 -27.95 4.83 -3.42
C VAL A 475 -28.77 5.33 -2.25
N ASP A 476 -28.67 6.61 -1.93
CA ASP A 476 -29.47 7.30 -0.92
C ASP A 476 -30.91 7.54 -1.43
N ARG A 477 -31.91 7.51 -0.57
CA ARG A 477 -33.32 7.72 -0.95
C ARG A 477 -33.61 9.13 -1.43
N ASP A 478 -32.93 10.11 -0.85
CA ASP A 478 -33.06 11.52 -1.17
C ASP A 478 -32.13 11.95 -2.32
N GLY A 479 -31.40 11.00 -2.93
CA GLY A 479 -30.46 11.24 -4.02
C GLY A 479 -29.13 11.87 -3.57
N ASN A 480 -28.81 11.82 -2.28
CA ASN A 480 -27.56 12.33 -1.75
C ASN A 480 -26.38 11.43 -2.14
N ASP A 481 -25.36 11.95 -2.83
CA ASP A 481 -24.17 11.24 -3.26
C ASP A 481 -22.97 11.39 -2.28
N MET A 482 -23.17 12.06 -1.16
CA MET A 482 -22.10 12.46 -0.24
C MET A 482 -21.21 11.29 0.20
N LEU A 483 -21.80 10.16 0.60
CA LEU A 483 -21.01 9.01 1.07
C LEU A 483 -20.13 8.44 -0.07
N ASN A 484 -20.63 8.38 -1.29
CA ASN A 484 -19.84 7.90 -2.44
C ASN A 484 -18.62 8.82 -2.68
N ARG A 485 -18.82 10.15 -2.62
CA ARG A 485 -17.72 11.12 -2.74
C ARG A 485 -16.68 10.99 -1.62
N ILE A 486 -17.13 10.74 -0.40
CA ILE A 486 -16.24 10.50 0.75
C ILE A 486 -15.39 9.24 0.53
N ILE A 487 -16.00 8.15 0.04
CA ILE A 487 -15.30 6.90 -0.27
C ILE A 487 -14.29 7.09 -1.40
N ASP A 488 -14.63 7.83 -2.45
CA ASP A 488 -13.71 8.16 -3.53
C ASP A 488 -12.51 8.99 -3.04
N ASN A 489 -12.76 9.92 -2.11
CA ASN A 489 -11.73 10.71 -1.45
C ASN A 489 -10.80 9.79 -0.60
N ALA A 490 -11.38 8.85 0.14
CA ALA A 490 -10.63 7.88 0.95
C ALA A 490 -9.72 6.99 0.07
N ARG A 491 -10.27 6.40 -1.01
CA ARG A 491 -9.51 5.57 -1.97
C ARG A 491 -8.35 6.35 -2.59
N ARG A 492 -8.59 7.60 -2.97
CA ARG A 492 -7.59 8.49 -3.56
C ARG A 492 -6.47 8.81 -2.57
N GLY A 493 -6.82 9.12 -1.32
CA GLY A 493 -5.86 9.36 -0.25
C GLY A 493 -4.99 8.13 0.07
N ILE A 494 -5.59 6.94 0.18
CA ILE A 494 -4.85 5.69 0.42
C ILE A 494 -3.82 5.47 -0.68
N ARG A 495 -4.22 5.53 -1.95
CA ARG A 495 -3.33 5.32 -3.09
C ARG A 495 -2.22 6.37 -3.17
N SER A 496 -2.54 7.63 -2.87
CA SER A 496 -1.55 8.72 -2.83
C SER A 496 -0.46 8.52 -1.79
N ASN A 497 -0.73 7.75 -0.72
CA ASN A 497 0.14 7.59 0.44
C ASN A 497 0.81 6.21 0.54
N TYR A 498 0.81 5.41 -0.54
CA TYR A 498 1.57 4.18 -0.67
C TYR A 498 2.81 4.44 -1.54
N LYS A 499 4.00 4.45 -0.90
CA LYS A 499 5.29 4.86 -1.48
C LYS A 499 6.43 3.91 -1.08
N GLY A 500 6.23 2.59 -1.27
CA GLY A 500 7.13 1.55 -0.78
C GLY A 500 7.09 1.38 0.74
N MET A 501 6.38 2.27 1.39
CA MET A 501 5.98 2.31 2.79
C MET A 501 4.68 3.11 2.91
N PRO A 502 3.83 2.87 3.91
CA PRO A 502 2.56 3.59 4.06
C PRO A 502 2.78 4.93 4.76
N VAL A 503 3.04 6.01 3.97
CA VAL A 503 3.28 7.35 4.50
C VAL A 503 1.99 8.07 4.95
N ASP A 504 2.13 9.09 5.79
CA ASP A 504 1.06 9.92 6.32
C ASP A 504 0.45 10.88 5.27
N CYS A 505 1.30 11.57 4.54
CA CYS A 505 0.95 12.62 3.60
C CYS A 505 1.95 12.72 2.44
N PRO A 506 1.57 13.29 1.25
CA PRO A 506 2.45 13.27 0.09
C PRO A 506 3.06 14.64 -0.25
N GLN A 507 2.74 15.76 0.46
CA GLN A 507 3.00 17.11 -0.07
C GLN A 507 4.10 17.90 0.63
N ARG A 508 4.27 17.72 1.95
CA ARG A 508 5.11 18.56 2.82
C ARG A 508 6.42 17.86 3.21
N ASP A 509 7.22 18.48 4.08
CA ASP A 509 8.49 17.98 4.60
C ASP A 509 8.34 16.90 5.70
N GLU A 510 7.34 16.06 5.59
CA GLU A 510 7.05 14.90 6.47
C GLU A 510 7.12 13.60 5.66
N ARG A 511 6.04 13.15 5.05
CA ARG A 511 5.99 11.95 4.19
C ARG A 511 6.60 10.72 4.86
N MET A 512 6.17 10.49 6.12
CA MET A 512 6.73 9.46 6.99
C MET A 512 5.73 8.34 7.27
N PRO A 513 6.21 7.11 7.47
CA PRO A 513 5.35 5.97 7.80
C PRO A 513 5.02 5.97 9.30
N TRP A 514 4.13 6.90 9.69
CA TRP A 514 3.61 7.01 11.05
C TRP A 514 2.78 5.78 11.43
N LEU A 515 3.12 5.16 12.56
CA LEU A 515 2.45 3.97 13.03
C LEU A 515 1.00 4.24 13.42
N GLY A 516 0.74 5.35 14.12
CA GLY A 516 -0.61 5.71 14.59
C GLY A 516 -1.62 5.83 13.47
N ASP A 517 -1.24 6.45 12.35
CA ASP A 517 -2.08 6.63 11.17
C ASP A 517 -2.59 5.29 10.62
N ARG A 518 -1.77 4.25 10.69
CA ARG A 518 -2.08 2.93 10.16
C ARG A 518 -2.68 1.99 11.19
N THR A 519 -2.43 2.21 12.48
CA THR A 519 -3.15 1.50 13.55
C THR A 519 -4.65 1.67 13.37
N THR A 520 -5.10 2.88 13.02
CA THR A 520 -6.52 3.21 12.87
C THR A 520 -7.13 2.82 11.53
N GLY A 521 -6.34 2.80 10.44
CA GLY A 521 -6.85 2.68 9.07
C GLY A 521 -6.58 1.36 8.35
N CYS A 522 -5.58 0.55 8.78
CA CYS A 522 -5.06 -0.58 7.99
C CYS A 522 -6.14 -1.61 7.57
N LEU A 523 -7.12 -1.90 8.44
CA LEU A 523 -8.22 -2.80 8.11
C LEU A 523 -9.09 -2.24 6.96
N GLY A 524 -9.40 -0.95 6.98
CA GLY A 524 -10.21 -0.30 5.95
C GLY A 524 -9.51 -0.26 4.60
N GLU A 525 -8.21 -0.02 4.62
CA GLU A 525 -7.39 0.02 3.42
C GLU A 525 -7.39 -1.33 2.67
N SER A 526 -7.34 -2.46 3.42
CA SER A 526 -7.36 -3.81 2.85
C SER A 526 -8.67 -4.16 2.13
N TYR A 527 -9.77 -3.45 2.42
CA TYR A 527 -11.03 -3.62 1.68
C TYR A 527 -11.03 -2.96 0.31
N VAL A 528 -10.19 -1.96 0.08
CA VAL A 528 -10.21 -1.15 -1.16
C VAL A 528 -9.01 -1.36 -2.07
N VAL A 529 -7.91 -1.92 -1.53
CA VAL A 529 -6.70 -2.27 -2.29
C VAL A 529 -6.09 -3.56 -1.76
N ASN A 530 -5.42 -4.32 -2.63
CA ASN A 530 -4.60 -5.45 -2.19
C ASN A 530 -3.28 -4.92 -1.60
N ASN A 531 -3.25 -4.76 -0.28
CA ASN A 531 -2.09 -4.21 0.44
C ASN A 531 -1.23 -5.29 1.15
N HIS A 532 -1.47 -6.58 0.87
CA HIS A 532 -0.79 -7.70 1.52
C HIS A 532 0.74 -7.57 1.50
N ALA A 533 1.32 -7.37 0.31
CA ALA A 533 2.78 -7.34 0.16
C ALA A 533 3.40 -6.12 0.84
N LEU A 534 2.79 -4.92 0.70
CA LEU A 534 3.25 -3.70 1.35
C LEU A 534 3.23 -3.83 2.89
N TYR A 535 2.12 -4.30 3.45
CA TYR A 535 2.01 -4.45 4.90
C TYR A 535 2.87 -5.60 5.45
N SER A 536 3.08 -6.68 4.68
CA SER A 536 4.02 -7.74 5.07
C SER A 536 5.45 -7.23 5.15
N LYS A 537 5.88 -6.39 4.19
CA LYS A 537 7.16 -5.68 4.25
C LYS A 537 7.19 -4.73 5.45
N TRP A 538 6.18 -3.90 5.63
CA TRP A 538 6.16 -2.89 6.69
C TRP A 538 6.17 -3.49 8.10
N VAL A 539 5.50 -4.62 8.32
CA VAL A 539 5.60 -5.40 9.56
C VAL A 539 7.05 -5.83 9.83
N ALA A 540 7.79 -6.25 8.79
CA ALA A 540 9.20 -6.57 8.93
C ALA A 540 10.04 -5.32 9.25
N ASP A 541 9.80 -4.20 8.57
CA ASP A 541 10.46 -2.91 8.85
C ASP A 541 10.25 -2.47 10.32
N ILE A 542 9.03 -2.67 10.87
CA ILE A 542 8.75 -2.35 12.28
C ILE A 542 9.58 -3.24 13.22
N CYS A 543 9.70 -4.53 12.90
CA CYS A 543 10.55 -5.45 13.68
C CYS A 543 12.04 -5.07 13.59
N ASP A 544 12.52 -4.71 12.39
CA ASP A 544 13.90 -4.24 12.16
C ASP A 544 14.23 -2.98 12.98
N GLY A 545 13.25 -2.05 13.06
CA GLY A 545 13.37 -0.81 13.82
C GLY A 545 13.28 -0.97 15.35
N GLN A 546 12.93 -2.17 15.88
CA GLN A 546 12.77 -2.35 17.32
C GLN A 546 14.09 -2.32 18.07
N LEU A 547 14.16 -1.52 19.14
CA LEU A 547 15.34 -1.45 20.01
C LEU A 547 15.53 -2.71 20.88
N PRO A 548 16.76 -2.97 21.36
CA PRO A 548 17.04 -4.09 22.26
C PRO A 548 16.20 -4.12 23.53
N ASP A 549 15.75 -2.97 24.03
CA ASP A 549 14.91 -2.88 25.24
C ASP A 549 13.40 -3.10 24.96
N GLY A 550 12.99 -3.22 23.68
CA GLY A 550 11.64 -3.51 23.25
C GLY A 550 10.87 -2.30 22.70
N ARG A 551 11.40 -1.07 22.78
CA ARG A 551 10.74 0.11 22.21
C ARG A 551 10.68 0.04 20.68
N ILE A 552 9.57 0.51 20.15
CA ILE A 552 9.32 0.67 18.71
C ILE A 552 9.23 2.18 18.44
N SER A 553 9.82 2.66 17.35
CA SER A 553 9.70 4.06 16.94
C SER A 553 8.28 4.35 16.46
N ASP A 554 7.74 5.54 16.74
CA ASP A 554 6.42 5.96 16.24
C ASP A 554 6.39 6.15 14.71
N VAL A 555 7.57 6.23 14.07
CA VAL A 555 7.78 6.25 12.62
C VAL A 555 8.70 5.09 12.26
N THR A 556 8.32 4.25 11.29
CA THR A 556 9.14 3.08 10.92
C THR A 556 9.02 2.74 9.42
N PRO A 557 10.13 2.70 8.65
CA PRO A 557 11.54 2.81 9.06
C PRO A 557 11.83 4.06 9.86
N ALA A 558 12.72 3.95 10.85
CA ALA A 558 12.94 4.99 11.86
C ALA A 558 13.82 6.16 11.34
N TYR A 559 13.42 6.76 10.21
CA TYR A 559 14.04 7.99 9.70
C TYR A 559 13.90 9.14 10.69
N TRP A 560 12.76 9.21 11.38
CA TRP A 560 12.57 9.97 12.60
C TRP A 560 12.65 9.02 13.80
N ARG A 561 13.66 9.20 14.64
CA ARG A 561 13.95 8.29 15.76
C ARG A 561 13.13 8.63 17.00
N LEU A 562 11.82 8.45 16.91
CA LEU A 562 10.84 8.80 17.94
C LEU A 562 10.56 7.61 18.88
N TYR A 563 11.60 7.15 19.57
CA TYR A 563 11.50 6.04 20.53
C TYR A 563 11.02 6.52 21.89
N ASN A 564 9.79 6.27 22.22
CA ASN A 564 9.20 6.55 23.52
C ASN A 564 8.53 5.26 24.09
N THR A 565 7.69 5.41 25.09
CA THR A 565 6.95 4.30 25.72
C THR A 565 5.46 4.36 25.42
N ASN A 566 5.09 4.99 24.30
CA ASN A 566 3.74 5.07 23.80
C ASN A 566 3.21 3.67 23.41
N ILE A 567 1.91 3.47 23.46
CA ILE A 567 1.30 2.18 23.13
C ILE A 567 0.41 2.25 21.88
N THR A 568 -0.32 3.32 21.67
CA THR A 568 -1.30 3.42 20.58
C THR A 568 -0.69 3.41 19.20
N TRP A 569 0.44 4.12 19.00
CA TRP A 569 1.16 4.13 17.72
C TRP A 569 1.85 2.79 17.45
N PRO A 570 2.70 2.24 18.33
CA PRO A 570 3.32 0.92 18.12
C PRO A 570 2.32 -0.25 18.01
N ALA A 571 1.07 -0.07 18.42
CA ALA A 571 0.00 -1.04 18.16
C ALA A 571 -0.21 -1.35 16.67
N ALA A 572 0.31 -0.52 15.76
CA ALA A 572 0.34 -0.80 14.32
C ALA A 572 0.93 -2.18 13.99
N LEU A 573 1.95 -2.64 14.74
CA LEU A 573 2.55 -3.96 14.50
C LEU A 573 1.54 -5.10 14.70
N PRO A 574 0.93 -5.30 15.87
CA PRO A 574 -0.06 -6.36 16.06
C PRO A 574 -1.35 -6.13 15.24
N PHE A 575 -1.83 -4.90 15.03
CA PHE A 575 -3.02 -4.64 14.21
C PHE A 575 -2.77 -4.97 12.73
N SER A 576 -1.60 -4.64 12.17
CA SER A 576 -1.25 -5.02 10.80
C SER A 576 -1.15 -6.54 10.63
N CYS A 577 -0.56 -7.25 11.62
CA CYS A 577 -0.52 -8.72 11.62
C CYS A 577 -1.93 -9.34 11.70
N ASP A 578 -2.83 -8.80 12.55
CA ASP A 578 -4.22 -9.25 12.65
C ASP A 578 -4.99 -8.98 11.34
N MET A 579 -4.78 -7.83 10.71
CA MET A 579 -5.36 -7.50 9.41
C MET A 579 -4.90 -8.49 8.33
N LEU A 580 -3.59 -8.78 8.23
CA LEU A 580 -3.05 -9.74 7.26
C LEU A 580 -3.62 -11.14 7.46
N TYR A 581 -3.79 -11.57 8.72
CA TYR A 581 -4.44 -12.84 9.01
C TYR A 581 -5.94 -12.84 8.68
N ARG A 582 -6.68 -11.81 9.09
CA ARG A 582 -8.14 -11.73 8.86
C ARG A 582 -8.49 -11.62 7.39
N GLN A 583 -7.82 -10.73 6.65
CA GLN A 583 -8.16 -10.38 5.27
C GLN A 583 -7.57 -11.37 4.25
N TYR A 584 -6.37 -11.88 4.51
CA TYR A 584 -5.63 -12.72 3.56
C TYR A 584 -5.44 -14.17 4.04
N GLY A 585 -5.76 -14.49 5.29
CA GLY A 585 -5.52 -15.80 5.87
C GLY A 585 -4.03 -16.08 6.14
N ASP A 586 -3.18 -15.07 6.08
CA ASP A 586 -1.75 -15.22 6.23
C ASP A 586 -1.30 -15.04 7.70
N ILE A 587 -0.96 -16.14 8.36
CA ILE A 587 -0.45 -16.15 9.74
C ILE A 587 1.07 -15.88 9.82
N LYS A 588 1.81 -15.97 8.69
CA LYS A 588 3.29 -15.88 8.67
C LYS A 588 3.81 -14.55 9.24
N PRO A 589 3.24 -13.37 8.91
CA PRO A 589 3.68 -12.11 9.52
C PRO A 589 3.54 -12.10 11.04
N MET A 590 2.41 -12.58 11.58
CA MET A 590 2.20 -12.68 13.03
C MET A 590 3.21 -13.66 13.68
N SER A 591 3.45 -14.81 13.06
CA SER A 591 4.41 -15.80 13.56
C SER A 591 5.84 -15.24 13.60
N LYS A 592 6.27 -14.55 12.54
CA LYS A 592 7.59 -13.92 12.48
C LYS A 592 7.76 -12.77 13.47
N SER A 593 6.68 -12.01 13.74
CA SER A 593 6.71 -10.83 14.61
C SER A 593 6.34 -11.12 16.06
N TYR A 594 5.95 -12.35 16.38
CA TYR A 594 5.42 -12.71 17.69
C TYR A 594 6.34 -12.28 18.84
N ASN A 595 7.64 -12.58 18.74
CA ASN A 595 8.63 -12.20 19.73
C ASN A 595 8.85 -10.69 19.83
N ALA A 596 8.73 -9.95 18.73
CA ALA A 596 8.83 -8.49 18.74
C ALA A 596 7.63 -7.87 19.48
N ILE A 597 6.42 -8.34 19.21
CA ILE A 597 5.19 -7.90 19.91
C ILE A 597 5.28 -8.23 21.40
N LYS A 598 5.67 -9.48 21.76
CA LYS A 598 5.90 -9.90 23.14
C LYS A 598 6.89 -8.97 23.86
N LYS A 599 8.02 -8.72 23.25
CA LYS A 599 9.09 -7.86 23.80
C LYS A 599 8.61 -6.43 24.02
N PHE A 600 7.80 -5.89 23.09
CA PHE A 600 7.18 -4.58 23.23
C PHE A 600 6.23 -4.52 24.44
N LEU A 601 5.29 -5.46 24.56
CA LEU A 601 4.34 -5.47 25.67
C LEU A 601 5.01 -5.70 27.05
N LEU A 602 6.03 -6.54 27.09
CA LEU A 602 6.84 -6.73 28.31
C LEU A 602 7.67 -5.47 28.65
N MET A 603 8.10 -4.68 27.66
CA MET A 603 8.74 -3.39 27.88
C MET A 603 7.75 -2.39 28.49
N ILE A 604 6.53 -2.26 27.95
CA ILE A 604 5.47 -1.41 28.50
C ILE A 604 5.21 -1.80 29.96
N ARG A 605 5.04 -3.10 30.24
CA ARG A 605 4.83 -3.59 31.60
C ARG A 605 5.97 -3.22 32.55
N ARG A 606 7.21 -3.40 32.15
CA ARG A 606 8.38 -3.13 32.99
C ARG A 606 8.60 -1.66 33.27
N LYS A 607 8.37 -0.80 32.24
CA LYS A 607 8.71 0.64 32.34
C LYS A 607 7.55 1.51 32.80
N ASN A 608 6.32 1.19 32.44
CA ASN A 608 5.18 2.10 32.55
C ASN A 608 4.01 1.53 33.33
N TYR A 609 3.91 0.21 33.56
CA TYR A 609 2.74 -0.38 34.19
C TYR A 609 2.78 -0.19 35.71
N LYS A 610 1.73 0.38 36.25
CA LYS A 610 1.58 0.60 37.68
C LYS A 610 0.12 0.38 38.10
N ASP A 611 -0.11 -0.35 39.18
CA ASP A 611 -1.43 -0.59 39.79
C ASP A 611 -2.48 -1.09 38.78
N GLY A 612 -2.08 -1.93 37.83
CA GLY A 612 -2.96 -2.47 36.81
C GLY A 612 -3.16 -1.57 35.58
N LEU A 613 -2.57 -0.38 35.54
CA LEU A 613 -2.76 0.63 34.49
C LEU A 613 -1.46 1.02 33.79
N VAL A 614 -1.57 1.52 32.55
CA VAL A 614 -0.48 2.17 31.79
C VAL A 614 -0.65 3.69 31.90
N PRO A 615 0.32 4.45 32.46
CA PRO A 615 0.07 5.78 33.06
C PRO A 615 -0.41 6.86 32.10
N TYR A 616 0.00 6.85 30.84
CA TYR A 616 -0.42 7.88 29.87
C TYR A 616 -0.18 7.41 28.44
N ASP A 617 -0.87 8.05 27.50
CA ASP A 617 -0.54 8.01 26.07
C ASP A 617 -0.08 9.39 25.59
N ARG A 618 1.03 9.45 24.86
CA ARG A 618 1.63 10.70 24.40
C ARG A 618 0.72 11.49 23.47
N TYR A 619 0.02 10.79 22.59
CA TYR A 619 -0.81 11.41 21.55
C TYR A 619 -2.27 11.50 21.96
N GLY A 620 -2.73 10.59 22.82
CA GLY A 620 -4.11 10.51 23.22
C GLY A 620 -5.03 10.28 22.02
N ASP A 621 -6.24 10.82 22.09
CA ASP A 621 -7.19 10.85 20.98
C ASP A 621 -6.84 12.01 20.03
N TRP A 622 -5.78 11.83 19.22
CA TRP A 622 -5.20 12.88 18.38
C TRP A 622 -6.23 13.45 17.40
N CYS A 623 -6.15 14.75 17.10
CA CYS A 623 -7.07 15.46 16.21
C CYS A 623 -8.53 15.44 16.64
N VAL A 624 -8.84 15.44 17.93
CA VAL A 624 -10.19 15.79 18.41
C VAL A 624 -10.59 17.16 17.83
N PRO A 625 -11.82 17.32 17.30
CA PRO A 625 -12.27 18.61 16.77
C PRO A 625 -12.10 19.74 17.78
N PRO A 626 -11.36 20.83 17.45
CA PRO A 626 -11.11 21.90 18.39
C PRO A 626 -12.33 22.79 18.65
N GLU A 627 -12.34 23.45 19.79
CA GLU A 627 -13.37 24.40 20.23
C GLU A 627 -13.40 25.68 19.41
N SER A 628 -12.34 25.99 18.69
CA SER A 628 -12.25 27.15 17.79
C SER A 628 -11.83 26.70 16.40
N PRO A 629 -12.50 27.20 15.34
CA PRO A 629 -12.17 26.81 13.95
C PRO A 629 -10.76 27.23 13.51
N LYS A 630 -10.08 28.10 14.25
CA LYS A 630 -8.69 28.54 13.94
C LYS A 630 -7.61 27.68 14.59
N LEU A 631 -7.98 26.85 15.57
CA LEU A 631 -6.99 25.99 16.25
C LEU A 631 -6.70 24.74 15.42
N VAL A 632 -5.42 24.35 15.40
CA VAL A 632 -4.99 23.05 14.83
C VAL A 632 -5.43 21.91 15.76
N HIS A 633 -5.23 22.06 17.06
CA HIS A 633 -5.63 21.06 18.07
C HIS A 633 -6.46 21.71 19.16
N SER A 634 -7.39 20.93 19.73
CA SER A 634 -8.18 21.37 20.89
C SER A 634 -7.27 21.68 22.09
N LYS A 635 -7.58 22.77 22.81
CA LYS A 635 -6.96 23.13 24.08
C LYS A 635 -7.90 22.85 25.26
N ASP A 636 -9.16 22.54 25.00
CA ASP A 636 -10.18 22.26 26.00
C ASP A 636 -10.01 20.85 26.59
N PRO A 637 -9.70 20.67 27.88
CA PRO A 637 -9.59 19.38 28.53
C PRO A 637 -10.88 18.56 28.49
N ALA A 638 -12.05 19.22 28.46
CA ALA A 638 -13.35 18.53 28.42
C ALA A 638 -13.59 17.76 27.11
N ARG A 639 -12.86 18.11 26.04
CA ARG A 639 -12.88 17.42 24.74
C ARG A 639 -11.88 16.28 24.63
N LYS A 640 -10.91 16.21 25.55
CA LYS A 640 -9.82 15.23 25.53
C LYS A 640 -10.15 14.05 26.43
N THR A 641 -10.01 12.85 25.89
CA THR A 641 -10.08 11.61 26.67
C THR A 641 -8.79 11.43 27.46
N ASP A 642 -8.90 10.91 28.68
CA ASP A 642 -7.74 10.63 29.54
C ASP A 642 -6.77 9.66 28.85
N GLY A 643 -5.50 10.05 28.77
CA GLY A 643 -4.45 9.27 28.10
C GLY A 643 -4.12 7.95 28.81
N GLN A 644 -4.31 7.86 30.14
CA GLN A 644 -4.14 6.60 30.88
C GLN A 644 -5.28 5.62 30.57
N LEU A 645 -6.52 6.12 30.42
CA LEU A 645 -7.64 5.29 29.99
C LEU A 645 -7.37 4.70 28.61
N ILE A 646 -6.96 5.54 27.65
CA ILE A 646 -6.63 5.11 26.27
C ILE A 646 -5.53 4.05 26.29
N SER A 647 -4.39 4.34 26.91
CA SER A 647 -3.24 3.43 26.91
C SER A 647 -3.53 2.11 27.64
N SER A 648 -4.28 2.14 28.74
CA SER A 648 -4.66 0.94 29.50
C SER A 648 -5.65 0.09 28.73
N THR A 649 -6.59 0.68 28.02
CA THR A 649 -7.55 -0.02 27.17
C THR A 649 -6.84 -0.71 25.99
N TYR A 650 -5.88 0.00 25.34
CA TYR A 650 -5.05 -0.61 24.29
C TYR A 650 -4.17 -1.75 24.84
N TYR A 651 -3.57 -1.59 26.01
CA TYR A 651 -2.77 -2.65 26.62
C TYR A 651 -3.59 -3.91 26.88
N TYR A 652 -4.81 -3.75 27.43
CA TYR A 652 -5.77 -4.83 27.60
C TYR A 652 -6.05 -5.55 26.27
N TYR A 653 -6.40 -4.79 25.24
CA TYR A 653 -6.76 -5.35 23.92
C TYR A 653 -5.59 -6.09 23.27
N LEU A 654 -4.38 -5.52 23.33
CA LEU A 654 -3.18 -6.15 22.81
C LEU A 654 -2.80 -7.42 23.58
N CYS A 655 -3.00 -7.45 24.89
CA CYS A 655 -2.83 -8.67 25.71
C CYS A 655 -3.85 -9.76 25.29
N LYS A 656 -5.11 -9.43 25.02
CA LYS A 656 -6.10 -10.38 24.45
C LYS A 656 -5.65 -10.91 23.09
N MET A 657 -5.10 -10.04 22.23
CA MET A 657 -4.56 -10.47 20.94
C MET A 657 -3.39 -11.44 21.12
N MET A 658 -2.44 -11.14 22.00
CA MET A 658 -1.31 -12.03 22.29
C MET A 658 -1.76 -13.36 22.87
N ALA A 659 -2.75 -13.38 23.75
CA ALA A 659 -3.33 -14.61 24.29
C ALA A 659 -3.99 -15.46 23.17
N LYS A 660 -4.69 -14.83 22.23
CA LYS A 660 -5.28 -15.49 21.04
C LYS A 660 -4.20 -16.10 20.15
N TYR A 661 -3.24 -15.31 19.72
CA TYR A 661 -2.20 -15.75 18.78
C TYR A 661 -1.17 -16.65 19.43
N GLY A 662 -0.90 -16.49 20.74
CA GLY A 662 -0.08 -17.43 21.52
C GLY A 662 -0.64 -18.84 21.47
N ARG A 663 -1.95 -19.01 21.71
CA ARG A 663 -2.61 -20.33 21.56
C ARG A 663 -2.52 -20.87 20.14
N MET A 664 -2.76 -20.03 19.12
CA MET A 664 -2.72 -20.44 17.71
C MET A 664 -1.32 -20.89 17.26
N LEU A 665 -0.27 -20.30 17.81
CA LEU A 665 1.13 -20.57 17.47
C LEU A 665 1.80 -21.59 18.44
N GLY A 666 1.06 -22.11 19.44
CA GLY A 666 1.57 -23.09 20.39
C GLY A 666 2.34 -22.51 21.57
N HIS A 667 2.34 -21.17 21.76
CA HIS A 667 2.97 -20.49 22.90
C HIS A 667 2.00 -20.41 24.08
N ASN A 668 1.63 -21.57 24.67
CA ASN A 668 0.55 -21.66 25.65
C ASN A 668 0.85 -20.94 26.97
N GLU A 669 2.10 -20.93 27.44
CA GLU A 669 2.50 -20.21 28.64
C GLU A 669 2.34 -18.68 28.46
N ASP A 670 2.80 -18.15 27.34
CA ASP A 670 2.59 -16.73 26.99
C ASP A 670 1.11 -16.40 26.88
N ALA A 671 0.32 -17.28 26.26
CA ALA A 671 -1.11 -17.08 26.13
C ALA A 671 -1.82 -16.96 27.49
N SER A 672 -1.44 -17.81 28.44
CA SER A 672 -1.96 -17.76 29.82
C SER A 672 -1.49 -16.50 30.56
N TYR A 673 -0.21 -16.14 30.41
CA TYR A 673 0.36 -14.92 31.00
C TYR A 673 -0.37 -13.65 30.48
N PHE A 674 -0.50 -13.49 29.17
CA PHE A 674 -1.15 -12.31 28.61
C PHE A 674 -2.66 -12.25 28.90
N ALA A 675 -3.34 -13.40 28.98
CA ALA A 675 -4.72 -13.45 29.45
C ALA A 675 -4.87 -12.88 30.86
N ALA A 676 -4.02 -13.34 31.80
CA ALA A 676 -4.02 -12.83 33.19
C ALA A 676 -3.67 -11.32 33.25
N GLN A 677 -2.77 -10.82 32.37
CA GLN A 677 -2.48 -9.40 32.31
C GLN A 677 -3.70 -8.61 31.82
N ALA A 678 -4.43 -9.12 30.85
CA ALA A 678 -5.68 -8.50 30.37
C ALA A 678 -6.71 -8.41 31.49
N ASP A 679 -6.92 -9.52 32.24
CA ASP A 679 -7.89 -9.55 33.35
C ASP A 679 -7.53 -8.53 34.44
N THR A 680 -6.23 -8.44 34.79
CA THR A 680 -5.75 -7.45 35.79
C THR A 680 -6.01 -6.02 35.33
N THR A 681 -5.74 -5.73 34.05
CA THR A 681 -5.96 -4.38 33.49
C THR A 681 -7.44 -4.05 33.37
N LEU A 682 -8.26 -5.02 33.00
CA LEU A 682 -9.73 -4.88 32.95
C LEU A 682 -10.29 -4.45 34.32
N ALA A 683 -9.89 -5.16 35.38
CA ALA A 683 -10.32 -4.83 36.76
C ALA A 683 -9.86 -3.43 37.16
N ALA A 684 -8.62 -3.07 36.87
CA ALA A 684 -8.07 -1.76 37.22
C ALA A 684 -8.73 -0.60 36.45
N VAL A 685 -9.01 -0.76 35.15
CA VAL A 685 -9.72 0.25 34.34
C VAL A 685 -11.12 0.45 34.87
N ASN A 686 -11.87 -0.61 35.16
CA ASN A 686 -13.23 -0.49 35.67
C ASN A 686 -13.27 0.14 37.07
N SER A 687 -12.38 -0.25 37.98
CA SER A 687 -12.32 0.33 39.32
C SER A 687 -11.92 1.81 39.34
N THR A 688 -11.12 2.24 38.38
CA THR A 688 -10.57 3.61 38.34
C THR A 688 -11.45 4.58 37.56
N TYR A 689 -11.99 4.14 36.42
CA TYR A 689 -12.65 5.05 35.48
C TYR A 689 -14.15 4.88 35.33
N PHE A 690 -14.70 3.73 35.68
CA PHE A 690 -16.14 3.55 35.62
C PHE A 690 -16.82 4.16 36.84
N LYS A 691 -17.71 5.12 36.61
CA LYS A 691 -18.54 5.76 37.65
C LYS A 691 -19.84 6.29 37.06
N ASP A 692 -20.94 6.12 37.78
CA ASP A 692 -22.26 6.71 37.45
C ASP A 692 -22.68 6.45 35.98
N GLY A 693 -22.48 5.20 35.49
CA GLY A 693 -22.89 4.75 34.17
C GLY A 693 -22.02 5.29 33.00
N GLN A 694 -20.82 5.76 33.28
CA GLN A 694 -19.92 6.31 32.26
C GLN A 694 -18.43 6.10 32.62
N TYR A 695 -17.54 6.29 31.65
CA TYR A 695 -16.08 6.26 31.85
C TYR A 695 -15.49 7.67 31.84
N ALA A 696 -14.64 7.96 32.82
CA ALA A 696 -13.91 9.21 32.95
C ALA A 696 -14.81 10.46 32.74
N ASN A 697 -14.45 11.34 31.77
CA ASN A 697 -15.21 12.57 31.48
C ASN A 697 -16.30 12.37 30.40
N ALA A 698 -16.69 11.11 30.09
CA ALA A 698 -17.78 10.76 29.18
C ALA A 698 -17.62 11.36 27.74
N THR A 699 -16.41 11.63 27.29
CA THR A 699 -16.18 11.88 25.85
C THR A 699 -16.63 10.66 25.03
N VAL A 700 -16.88 10.86 23.74
CA VAL A 700 -17.23 9.73 22.85
C VAL A 700 -16.20 8.61 22.97
N THR A 701 -14.93 8.92 22.89
CA THR A 701 -13.82 7.93 22.96
C THR A 701 -13.73 7.27 24.33
N ALA A 702 -13.98 8.01 25.44
CA ALA A 702 -13.91 7.46 26.79
C ALA A 702 -14.94 6.35 27.04
N ASN A 703 -16.18 6.52 26.55
CA ASN A 703 -17.21 5.49 26.65
C ASN A 703 -17.08 4.42 25.57
N LEU A 704 -16.70 4.80 24.36
CA LEU A 704 -16.66 3.91 23.20
C LEU A 704 -15.59 2.82 23.34
N LEU A 705 -14.37 3.15 23.80
CA LEU A 705 -13.29 2.16 23.88
C LEU A 705 -13.64 0.99 24.79
N PRO A 706 -14.08 1.19 26.04
CA PRO A 706 -14.49 0.09 26.89
C PRO A 706 -15.66 -0.73 26.30
N LEU A 707 -16.62 -0.08 25.66
CA LEU A 707 -17.72 -0.77 24.96
C LEU A 707 -17.24 -1.61 23.78
N ALA A 708 -16.44 -1.03 22.88
CA ALA A 708 -15.98 -1.69 21.68
C ALA A 708 -14.97 -2.83 21.96
N MET A 709 -14.25 -2.76 23.08
CA MET A 709 -13.28 -3.76 23.51
C MET A 709 -13.82 -4.75 24.55
N GLU A 710 -15.14 -4.73 24.80
CA GLU A 710 -15.84 -5.65 25.72
C GLU A 710 -15.29 -5.59 27.16
N MET A 711 -15.05 -4.37 27.67
CA MET A 711 -14.53 -4.14 29.01
C MET A 711 -15.62 -3.78 30.01
N VAL A 712 -16.79 -3.32 29.54
CA VAL A 712 -17.88 -2.88 30.39
C VAL A 712 -18.55 -4.10 31.04
N PRO A 713 -18.78 -4.12 32.39
CA PRO A 713 -19.59 -5.16 33.03
C PRO A 713 -20.98 -5.23 32.41
N GLN A 714 -21.48 -6.46 32.18
CA GLN A 714 -22.70 -6.71 31.44
C GLN A 714 -23.92 -5.93 32.02
N GLU A 715 -24.00 -5.84 33.33
CA GLU A 715 -25.07 -5.11 34.08
C GLU A 715 -25.07 -3.60 33.83
N HIS A 716 -23.94 -3.02 33.44
CA HIS A 716 -23.75 -1.59 33.21
C HIS A 716 -23.66 -1.20 31.73
N GLU A 717 -23.65 -2.19 30.82
CA GLU A 717 -23.46 -1.93 29.38
C GLU A 717 -24.54 -0.98 28.82
N ALA A 718 -25.79 -1.13 29.23
CA ALA A 718 -26.90 -0.27 28.80
C ALA A 718 -26.70 1.19 29.23
N GLU A 719 -26.22 1.41 30.46
CA GLU A 719 -25.98 2.75 31.00
C GLU A 719 -24.87 3.46 30.22
N VAL A 720 -23.71 2.81 30.03
CA VAL A 720 -22.58 3.36 29.28
C VAL A 720 -22.96 3.62 27.83
N ARG A 721 -23.75 2.72 27.22
CA ARG A 721 -24.27 2.89 25.85
C ARG A 721 -25.18 4.12 25.75
N ASN A 722 -26.08 4.32 26.71
CA ASN A 722 -26.94 5.51 26.76
C ASN A 722 -26.12 6.79 26.95
N SER A 723 -25.11 6.78 27.81
CA SER A 723 -24.17 7.91 27.99
C SER A 723 -23.46 8.25 26.70
N LEU A 724 -22.96 7.24 25.95
CA LEU A 724 -22.34 7.41 24.63
C LEU A 724 -23.30 8.07 23.63
N LEU A 725 -24.53 7.54 23.51
CA LEU A 725 -25.55 8.06 22.58
C LEU A 725 -25.97 9.48 22.92
N THR A 726 -26.22 9.80 24.20
CA THR A 726 -26.50 11.16 24.68
C THR A 726 -25.36 12.11 24.32
N THR A 727 -24.11 11.66 24.51
CA THR A 727 -22.96 12.50 24.16
C THR A 727 -22.89 12.78 22.64
N ILE A 728 -23.17 11.81 21.78
CA ILE A 728 -23.18 11.98 20.32
C ILE A 728 -24.37 12.86 19.90
N ILE A 729 -25.58 12.53 20.33
CA ILE A 729 -26.82 13.14 19.81
C ILE A 729 -27.06 14.52 20.43
N ASP A 730 -27.06 14.60 21.76
CA ASP A 730 -27.51 15.82 22.48
C ASP A 730 -26.34 16.80 22.66
N LYS A 731 -25.20 16.33 23.23
CA LYS A 731 -24.08 17.22 23.53
C LYS A 731 -23.32 17.68 22.29
N ASN A 732 -23.18 16.80 21.28
CA ASN A 732 -22.44 17.10 20.04
C ASN A 732 -23.37 17.31 18.82
N ASN A 733 -24.68 17.43 19.04
CA ASN A 733 -25.67 17.69 17.99
C ASN A 733 -25.47 16.81 16.74
N THR A 734 -25.27 15.50 16.97
CA THR A 734 -25.04 14.48 15.91
C THR A 734 -23.89 14.83 14.98
N HIS A 735 -22.77 15.29 15.52
CA HIS A 735 -21.51 15.52 14.79
C HIS A 735 -20.38 14.66 15.39
N LEU A 736 -19.35 14.44 14.58
CA LEU A 736 -18.14 13.74 15.04
C LEU A 736 -17.43 14.59 16.13
N SER A 737 -17.06 13.97 17.23
CA SER A 737 -16.39 14.64 18.35
C SER A 737 -15.20 13.85 18.89
N ALA A 738 -14.83 12.76 18.20
CA ALA A 738 -13.68 11.94 18.51
C ALA A 738 -12.50 12.28 17.59
N GLY A 739 -11.30 12.03 18.07
CA GLY A 739 -10.08 12.01 17.28
C GLY A 739 -9.83 10.64 16.63
N VAL A 740 -8.57 10.40 16.24
CA VAL A 740 -8.18 9.19 15.49
C VAL A 740 -8.45 7.88 16.24
N ILE A 741 -8.31 7.90 17.57
CA ILE A 741 -8.52 6.70 18.39
C ILE A 741 -10.01 6.35 18.47
N GLY A 742 -10.85 7.36 18.71
CA GLY A 742 -12.29 7.12 18.79
C GLY A 742 -12.93 6.75 17.46
N ILE A 743 -12.56 7.44 16.36
CA ILE A 743 -13.14 7.13 15.05
C ILE A 743 -12.74 5.75 14.51
N GLN A 744 -11.71 5.09 15.06
CA GLN A 744 -11.31 3.72 14.68
C GLN A 744 -12.41 2.68 15.01
N TRP A 745 -13.29 2.98 15.94
CA TRP A 745 -14.28 2.02 16.50
C TRP A 745 -15.73 2.46 16.33
N LEU A 746 -15.95 3.76 16.06
CA LEU A 746 -17.26 4.40 16.20
C LEU A 746 -18.33 3.84 15.27
N MET A 747 -18.05 3.77 13.98
CA MET A 747 -19.07 3.49 12.96
C MET A 747 -19.55 2.04 13.03
N ARG A 748 -18.61 1.09 13.19
CA ARG A 748 -18.94 -0.33 13.36
C ARG A 748 -19.66 -0.58 14.67
N TYR A 749 -19.22 0.07 15.78
CA TYR A 749 -19.89 -0.09 17.06
C TYR A 749 -21.35 0.39 17.02
N LEU A 750 -21.60 1.58 16.47
CA LEU A 750 -22.96 2.11 16.33
C LEU A 750 -23.85 1.15 15.52
N SER A 751 -23.34 0.61 14.41
CA SER A 751 -24.11 -0.36 13.62
C SER A 751 -24.31 -1.70 14.35
N ALA A 752 -23.31 -2.17 15.11
CA ALA A 752 -23.42 -3.40 15.90
C ALA A 752 -24.54 -3.33 16.94
N ILE A 753 -24.82 -2.14 17.48
CA ILE A 753 -25.93 -1.90 18.42
C ILE A 753 -27.23 -1.41 17.74
N GLY A 754 -27.36 -1.61 16.41
CA GLY A 754 -28.57 -1.26 15.65
C GLY A 754 -28.79 0.24 15.43
N LYS A 755 -27.73 1.06 15.45
CA LYS A 755 -27.76 2.52 15.23
C LYS A 755 -27.14 2.92 13.90
N THR A 756 -27.36 2.14 12.84
CA THR A 756 -26.79 2.39 11.51
C THR A 756 -27.30 3.69 10.89
N ASP A 757 -28.54 4.10 11.15
CA ASP A 757 -29.03 5.43 10.72
C ASP A 757 -28.21 6.57 11.32
N LEU A 758 -27.83 6.46 12.60
CA LEU A 758 -26.98 7.43 13.28
C LEU A 758 -25.57 7.44 12.67
N ALA A 759 -24.98 6.26 12.45
CA ALA A 759 -23.68 6.12 11.80
C ALA A 759 -23.71 6.74 10.39
N TYR A 760 -24.75 6.47 9.60
CA TYR A 760 -24.92 7.04 8.26
C TYR A 760 -25.02 8.58 8.31
N GLN A 761 -25.79 9.12 9.25
CA GLN A 761 -25.92 10.57 9.45
C GLN A 761 -24.58 11.21 9.82
N LEU A 762 -23.83 10.62 10.75
CA LEU A 762 -22.49 11.10 11.13
C LEU A 762 -21.52 11.09 9.94
N ALA A 763 -21.60 10.09 9.04
CA ALA A 763 -20.74 10.00 7.87
C ALA A 763 -21.00 11.13 6.87
N ILE A 764 -22.27 11.47 6.60
CA ILE A 764 -22.65 12.38 5.51
C ILE A 764 -22.93 13.83 5.94
N VAL A 765 -22.93 14.12 7.27
CA VAL A 765 -23.18 15.48 7.73
C VAL A 765 -22.23 16.48 7.10
N ASP A 766 -22.75 17.52 6.46
CA ASP A 766 -22.02 18.51 5.66
C ASP A 766 -21.65 19.78 6.43
N THR A 767 -21.94 19.80 7.72
CA THR A 767 -21.54 20.83 8.67
C THR A 767 -20.38 20.32 9.54
N TYR A 768 -19.59 21.26 10.11
CA TYR A 768 -18.41 20.96 10.93
C TYR A 768 -18.80 20.33 12.29
N PRO A 769 -18.06 19.35 12.74
CA PRO A 769 -17.02 18.55 12.07
C PRO A 769 -17.57 17.28 11.41
N GLY A 770 -17.03 16.89 10.26
CA GLY A 770 -17.43 15.66 9.54
C GLY A 770 -16.72 15.47 8.20
N TRP A 771 -16.76 14.24 7.66
CA TRP A 771 -16.25 13.96 6.32
C TRP A 771 -17.07 14.69 5.23
N GLY A 772 -18.39 14.78 5.39
CA GLY A 772 -19.26 15.55 4.47
C GLY A 772 -18.91 17.04 4.46
N TYR A 773 -18.53 17.61 5.60
CA TYR A 773 -18.02 18.98 5.67
C TYR A 773 -16.76 19.17 4.82
N MET A 774 -15.79 18.22 4.88
CA MET A 774 -14.61 18.28 4.02
C MET A 774 -14.99 18.31 2.54
N VAL A 775 -15.87 17.40 2.11
CA VAL A 775 -16.36 17.32 0.71
C VAL A 775 -17.07 18.60 0.29
N LYS A 776 -17.94 19.16 1.11
CA LYS A 776 -18.66 20.41 0.85
C LYS A 776 -17.70 21.60 0.65
N ASN A 777 -16.57 21.59 1.35
CA ASN A 777 -15.52 22.60 1.25
C ASN A 777 -14.42 22.25 0.23
N GLY A 778 -14.72 21.39 -0.74
CA GLY A 778 -13.88 21.13 -1.91
C GLY A 778 -12.82 20.03 -1.73
N ALA A 779 -12.88 19.24 -0.65
CA ALA A 779 -12.00 18.10 -0.47
C ALA A 779 -12.18 17.07 -1.59
N THR A 780 -11.07 16.63 -2.16
CA THR A 780 -11.01 15.50 -3.11
C THR A 780 -10.20 14.32 -2.55
N THR A 781 -9.70 14.46 -1.34
CA THR A 781 -9.02 13.49 -0.47
C THR A 781 -9.48 13.74 0.97
N ILE A 782 -9.14 12.87 1.91
CA ILE A 782 -9.41 13.10 3.33
C ILE A 782 -8.35 14.09 3.88
N TRP A 783 -8.79 15.08 4.64
CA TRP A 783 -7.91 16.04 5.31
C TRP A 783 -7.34 15.47 6.62
N GLU A 784 -6.21 16.00 7.05
CA GLU A 784 -5.63 15.69 8.36
C GLU A 784 -6.45 16.27 9.53
N LEU A 785 -7.04 17.44 9.33
CA LEU A 785 -7.80 18.16 10.34
C LEU A 785 -9.28 18.26 9.95
N TRP A 786 -10.18 18.09 10.92
CA TRP A 786 -11.62 18.30 10.70
C TRP A 786 -11.96 19.70 10.19
N ASN A 787 -11.19 20.70 10.62
CA ASN A 787 -11.31 22.12 10.26
C ASN A 787 -10.16 22.60 9.35
N GLY A 788 -9.63 21.75 8.51
CA GLY A 788 -8.45 22.08 7.69
C GLY A 788 -8.53 23.40 6.94
N ASN A 789 -9.70 23.75 6.40
CA ASN A 789 -9.94 24.98 5.66
C ASN A 789 -9.97 26.27 6.54
N THR A 790 -10.09 26.14 7.85
CA THR A 790 -10.18 27.29 8.78
C THR A 790 -9.07 27.33 9.82
N ALA A 791 -8.32 26.23 9.98
CA ALA A 791 -7.16 26.17 10.89
C ALA A 791 -6.08 27.18 10.48
N ASN A 792 -5.21 27.55 11.39
CA ASN A 792 -4.08 28.43 11.13
C ASN A 792 -2.76 27.76 11.60
N PRO A 793 -1.86 27.38 10.67
CA PRO A 793 -1.98 27.47 9.21
C PRO A 793 -3.08 26.57 8.65
N SER A 794 -3.66 27.01 7.53
CA SER A 794 -4.72 26.22 6.88
C SER A 794 -4.21 24.89 6.35
N MET A 795 -5.10 23.91 6.38
CA MET A 795 -5.00 22.58 5.80
C MET A 795 -4.03 21.63 6.51
N ASN A 796 -2.94 22.02 7.09
CA ASN A 796 -1.87 21.13 7.56
C ASN A 796 -1.50 20.07 6.50
N SER A 797 -2.40 19.09 6.19
CA SER A 797 -2.38 18.29 4.96
C SER A 797 -3.80 18.14 4.41
N GLY A 798 -3.97 18.39 3.11
CA GLY A 798 -5.22 18.14 2.37
C GLY A 798 -5.33 16.71 1.85
N ASN A 799 -4.31 15.86 2.01
CA ASN A 799 -4.28 14.49 1.55
C ASN A 799 -3.63 13.59 2.62
N HIS A 800 -4.45 13.13 3.56
CA HIS A 800 -4.01 12.37 4.73
C HIS A 800 -4.85 11.11 4.92
N VAL A 801 -4.37 10.15 5.74
CA VAL A 801 -5.06 8.87 5.96
C VAL A 801 -5.54 8.67 7.39
N MET A 802 -5.08 9.49 8.31
CA MET A 802 -5.32 9.33 9.75
C MET A 802 -6.80 9.37 10.14
N LEU A 803 -7.58 10.30 9.54
CA LEU A 803 -9.02 10.45 9.82
C LEU A 803 -9.89 9.51 8.98
N LEU A 804 -9.34 8.47 8.34
CA LEU A 804 -10.14 7.40 7.71
C LEU A 804 -10.87 6.57 8.77
N GLY A 805 -10.18 6.20 9.85
CA GLY A 805 -10.73 5.43 10.96
C GLY A 805 -11.54 4.23 10.51
N ASP A 806 -12.77 4.15 11.00
CA ASP A 806 -13.70 3.04 10.79
C ASP A 806 -14.57 3.15 9.52
N LEU A 807 -14.42 4.24 8.75
CA LEU A 807 -15.31 4.55 7.61
C LEU A 807 -15.40 3.40 6.60
N LEU A 808 -14.26 2.91 6.12
CA LEU A 808 -14.25 1.86 5.08
C LEU A 808 -14.63 0.48 5.64
N PRO A 809 -14.10 0.00 6.80
CA PRO A 809 -14.58 -1.23 7.40
C PRO A 809 -16.09 -1.22 7.62
N TRP A 810 -16.66 -0.12 8.11
CA TRP A 810 -18.09 0.03 8.29
C TRP A 810 -18.88 -0.08 6.98
N CYS A 811 -18.42 0.58 5.91
CA CYS A 811 -19.06 0.49 4.59
C CYS A 811 -19.11 -0.96 4.09
N TYR A 812 -17.99 -1.69 4.15
CA TYR A 812 -17.94 -3.06 3.65
C TYR A 812 -18.58 -4.07 4.58
N GLU A 813 -18.29 -4.00 5.89
CA GLU A 813 -18.74 -4.99 6.87
C GLU A 813 -20.22 -4.83 7.26
N TYR A 814 -20.75 -3.59 7.28
CA TYR A 814 -22.13 -3.33 7.73
C TYR A 814 -23.05 -2.89 6.60
N LEU A 815 -22.67 -1.92 5.75
CA LEU A 815 -23.56 -1.51 4.66
C LEU A 815 -23.56 -2.55 3.54
N GLY A 816 -22.39 -3.02 3.11
CA GLY A 816 -22.24 -4.10 2.12
C GLY A 816 -22.44 -5.48 2.71
N GLY A 817 -22.17 -5.64 4.00
CA GLY A 817 -22.29 -6.88 4.76
C GLY A 817 -21.22 -7.92 4.44
N ILE A 818 -20.06 -7.55 3.89
CA ILE A 818 -19.00 -8.48 3.48
C ILE A 818 -17.95 -8.57 4.57
N ARG A 819 -17.81 -9.74 5.21
CA ARG A 819 -16.81 -10.01 6.26
C ARG A 819 -16.16 -11.37 6.09
N PRO A 820 -14.86 -11.56 6.39
CA PRO A 820 -14.28 -12.87 6.56
C PRO A 820 -14.76 -13.49 7.88
N ASP A 821 -14.95 -14.79 7.91
CA ASP A 821 -15.24 -15.53 9.15
C ASP A 821 -13.99 -15.58 10.05
N ALA A 822 -14.17 -15.31 11.35
CA ALA A 822 -13.05 -15.29 12.30
C ALA A 822 -12.35 -16.64 12.51
N LYS A 823 -13.06 -17.77 12.28
CA LYS A 823 -12.54 -19.14 12.40
C LYS A 823 -11.94 -19.66 11.11
N LYS A 824 -12.34 -19.08 9.96
CA LYS A 824 -11.84 -19.42 8.62
C LYS A 824 -11.52 -18.13 7.85
N PRO A 825 -10.43 -17.42 8.24
CA PRO A 825 -10.07 -16.10 7.73
C PRO A 825 -9.71 -16.11 6.25
N GLY A 826 -9.39 -14.96 5.69
CA GLY A 826 -9.00 -14.80 4.29
C GLY A 826 -10.14 -15.06 3.31
N PHE A 827 -11.40 -14.96 3.77
CA PHE A 827 -12.60 -15.22 2.95
C PHE A 827 -12.74 -16.68 2.47
N LYS A 828 -12.09 -17.65 3.13
CA LYS A 828 -12.37 -19.07 2.90
C LYS A 828 -13.81 -19.41 3.30
N HIS A 829 -14.30 -18.81 4.37
CA HIS A 829 -15.71 -18.72 4.71
C HIS A 829 -16.11 -17.25 4.86
N ILE A 830 -17.24 -16.88 4.27
CA ILE A 830 -17.67 -15.50 4.14
C ILE A 830 -18.93 -15.30 4.99
N VAL A 831 -18.96 -14.26 5.80
CA VAL A 831 -20.19 -13.81 6.47
C VAL A 831 -20.80 -12.68 5.67
N LEU A 832 -22.01 -12.90 5.15
CA LEU A 832 -22.78 -11.88 4.44
C LEU A 832 -23.93 -11.43 5.35
N GLN A 833 -23.77 -10.24 5.93
CA GLN A 833 -24.70 -9.67 6.90
C GLN A 833 -24.81 -8.15 6.75
N PRO A 834 -25.44 -7.66 5.66
CA PRO A 834 -25.75 -6.23 5.54
C PRO A 834 -26.70 -5.81 6.66
N ASP A 835 -26.51 -4.62 7.19
CA ASP A 835 -27.50 -3.98 8.04
C ASP A 835 -28.56 -3.31 7.17
N PHE A 836 -29.72 -3.96 7.07
CA PHE A 836 -30.88 -3.45 6.32
C PHE A 836 -31.71 -2.41 7.12
N GLY A 837 -31.28 -2.02 8.32
CA GLY A 837 -32.00 -1.09 9.19
C GLY A 837 -31.82 0.40 8.84
N CYS A 838 -30.93 0.74 7.92
CA CYS A 838 -30.73 2.14 7.53
C CYS A 838 -31.86 2.66 6.61
N ASN A 839 -32.70 3.52 7.15
CA ASN A 839 -33.88 4.04 6.46
C ASN A 839 -33.55 4.99 5.29
N ARG A 840 -32.37 5.59 5.28
CA ARG A 840 -31.93 6.50 4.22
C ARG A 840 -31.40 5.78 2.99
N ILE A 841 -31.01 4.52 3.09
CA ILE A 841 -30.43 3.76 1.99
C ILE A 841 -31.54 3.12 1.15
N LYS A 842 -31.48 3.34 -0.18
CA LYS A 842 -32.27 2.64 -1.18
C LYS A 842 -31.59 1.39 -1.71
N GLY A 843 -30.27 1.37 -1.75
CA GLY A 843 -29.49 0.23 -2.19
C GLY A 843 -27.98 0.40 -1.98
N VAL A 844 -27.29 -0.73 -1.93
CA VAL A 844 -25.83 -0.80 -1.83
C VAL A 844 -25.31 -1.78 -2.87
N LYS A 845 -24.16 -1.47 -3.45
CA LYS A 845 -23.36 -2.41 -4.25
C LYS A 845 -21.95 -2.43 -3.67
N ALA A 846 -21.52 -3.60 -3.21
CA ALA A 846 -20.19 -3.81 -2.68
C ALA A 846 -19.55 -5.03 -3.35
N SER A 847 -18.26 -4.93 -3.69
CA SER A 847 -17.44 -6.06 -4.10
C SER A 847 -16.06 -5.97 -3.45
N HIS A 848 -15.51 -7.11 -3.09
CA HIS A 848 -14.18 -7.24 -2.50
C HIS A 848 -13.38 -8.34 -3.21
N ALA A 849 -12.18 -8.00 -3.68
CA ALA A 849 -11.26 -8.94 -4.31
C ALA A 849 -10.49 -9.72 -3.24
N SER A 850 -10.97 -10.92 -2.92
CA SER A 850 -10.29 -11.82 -1.98
C SER A 850 -9.24 -12.70 -2.66
N GLN A 851 -8.43 -13.42 -1.87
CA GLN A 851 -7.48 -14.42 -2.37
C GLN A 851 -8.15 -15.55 -3.18
N TYR A 852 -9.45 -15.81 -2.95
CA TYR A 852 -10.23 -16.84 -3.67
C TYR A 852 -10.97 -16.31 -4.89
N GLY A 853 -11.05 -15.00 -5.08
CA GLY A 853 -11.79 -14.29 -6.12
C GLY A 853 -12.73 -13.24 -5.54
N VAL A 854 -13.59 -12.69 -6.40
CA VAL A 854 -14.45 -11.55 -6.04
C VAL A 854 -15.67 -12.02 -5.25
N VAL A 855 -15.87 -11.40 -4.08
CA VAL A 855 -17.10 -11.49 -3.28
C VAL A 855 -17.97 -10.29 -3.64
N GLU A 856 -19.24 -10.52 -4.01
CA GLU A 856 -20.19 -9.43 -4.31
C GLU A 856 -21.39 -9.51 -3.38
N SER A 857 -21.84 -8.34 -2.93
CA SER A 857 -23.09 -8.14 -2.19
C SER A 857 -23.76 -6.88 -2.73
N ALA A 858 -24.91 -7.03 -3.40
CA ALA A 858 -25.64 -5.91 -3.97
C ALA A 858 -27.13 -6.05 -3.68
N TYR A 859 -27.70 -5.11 -2.94
CA TYR A 859 -29.13 -5.11 -2.64
C TYR A 859 -29.78 -3.79 -3.02
N GLU A 860 -31.08 -3.87 -3.29
CA GLU A 860 -31.93 -2.72 -3.59
C GLU A 860 -33.33 -2.95 -2.99
N TYR A 861 -33.88 -1.89 -2.38
CA TYR A 861 -35.28 -1.86 -1.94
C TYR A 861 -36.18 -1.57 -3.14
N LYS A 862 -37.07 -2.52 -3.49
CA LYS A 862 -38.09 -2.40 -4.53
C LYS A 862 -39.48 -2.54 -3.90
N ASN A 863 -40.14 -1.42 -3.68
CA ASN A 863 -41.41 -1.34 -2.95
C ASN A 863 -41.27 -1.95 -1.54
N LYS A 864 -41.98 -3.02 -1.24
CA LYS A 864 -41.94 -3.75 0.05
C LYS A 864 -40.98 -4.96 0.04
N THR A 865 -40.06 -5.03 -0.89
CA THR A 865 -39.17 -6.18 -1.09
C THR A 865 -37.72 -5.73 -1.23
N ILE A 866 -36.81 -6.43 -0.57
CA ILE A 866 -35.38 -6.34 -0.81
C ILE A 866 -35.00 -7.36 -1.87
N VAL A 867 -34.38 -6.93 -2.96
CA VAL A 867 -33.74 -7.80 -3.96
C VAL A 867 -32.25 -7.78 -3.70
N TRP A 868 -31.69 -8.90 -3.28
CA TRP A 868 -30.29 -9.05 -2.90
C TRP A 868 -29.58 -10.04 -3.81
N ASN A 869 -28.58 -9.57 -4.56
CA ASN A 869 -27.72 -10.34 -5.44
C ASN A 869 -26.37 -10.57 -4.74
N ILE A 870 -25.88 -11.81 -4.79
CA ILE A 870 -24.66 -12.22 -4.14
C ILE A 870 -23.83 -13.04 -5.13
N ALA A 871 -22.50 -12.83 -5.14
CA ALA A 871 -21.55 -13.71 -5.79
C ALA A 871 -20.52 -14.22 -4.79
N ILE A 872 -20.36 -15.53 -4.73
CA ILE A 872 -19.42 -16.23 -3.86
C ILE A 872 -18.38 -16.95 -4.73
N PRO A 873 -17.08 -16.71 -4.52
CA PRO A 873 -16.00 -17.34 -5.28
C PRO A 873 -16.03 -18.86 -5.19
N ALA A 874 -15.59 -19.57 -6.22
CA ALA A 874 -15.43 -21.01 -6.16
C ALA A 874 -14.43 -21.41 -5.05
N ASN A 875 -14.58 -22.59 -4.51
CA ASN A 875 -13.81 -23.13 -3.40
C ASN A 875 -13.98 -22.34 -2.07
N THR A 876 -15.06 -21.56 -1.94
CA THR A 876 -15.46 -20.88 -0.71
C THR A 876 -16.92 -21.16 -0.35
N THR A 877 -17.30 -20.85 0.88
CA THR A 877 -18.68 -20.96 1.37
C THR A 877 -19.08 -19.65 2.05
N ALA A 878 -20.37 -19.44 2.20
CA ALA A 878 -20.88 -18.26 2.91
C ALA A 878 -22.05 -18.59 3.85
N GLU A 879 -22.08 -17.86 4.94
CA GLU A 879 -23.22 -17.69 5.83
C GLU A 879 -23.92 -16.37 5.48
N VAL A 880 -25.22 -16.47 5.16
CA VAL A 880 -26.04 -15.34 4.69
C VAL A 880 -27.12 -15.03 5.70
N HIS A 881 -27.01 -13.90 6.37
CA HIS A 881 -27.99 -13.41 7.33
C HIS A 881 -29.10 -12.64 6.61
N MET A 882 -30.28 -13.25 6.56
CA MET A 882 -31.43 -12.70 5.87
C MET A 882 -32.10 -11.59 6.68
N PRO A 883 -32.76 -10.59 6.05
CA PRO A 883 -33.48 -9.51 6.75
C PRO A 883 -34.53 -9.99 7.75
N ASN A 884 -35.06 -11.21 7.58
CA ASN A 884 -36.05 -11.82 8.45
C ASN A 884 -35.44 -12.64 9.59
N GLY A 885 -34.14 -12.48 9.87
CA GLY A 885 -33.42 -13.18 10.94
C GLY A 885 -33.02 -14.64 10.61
N LYS A 886 -33.41 -15.17 9.44
CA LYS A 886 -32.98 -16.53 9.03
C LYS A 886 -31.55 -16.50 8.52
N VAL A 887 -30.78 -17.53 8.87
CA VAL A 887 -29.43 -17.74 8.36
C VAL A 887 -29.46 -18.83 7.29
N LYS A 888 -28.79 -18.59 6.17
CA LYS A 888 -28.61 -19.57 5.07
C LYS A 888 -27.15 -19.84 4.86
N HIS A 889 -26.77 -21.11 4.78
CA HIS A 889 -25.44 -21.54 4.37
C HIS A 889 -25.46 -21.85 2.87
N ILE A 890 -24.62 -21.19 2.10
CA ILE A 890 -24.50 -21.34 0.65
C ILE A 890 -23.06 -21.62 0.25
N GLY A 891 -22.90 -22.31 -0.87
CA GLY A 891 -21.59 -22.45 -1.51
C GLY A 891 -21.39 -21.39 -2.60
N SER A 892 -20.33 -21.59 -3.37
CA SER A 892 -19.95 -20.70 -4.46
C SER A 892 -21.03 -20.52 -5.55
N GLY A 893 -20.91 -19.43 -6.29
CA GLY A 893 -21.77 -19.08 -7.43
C GLY A 893 -22.60 -17.84 -7.20
N LYS A 894 -23.46 -17.52 -8.18
CA LYS A 894 -24.34 -16.36 -8.11
C LYS A 894 -25.70 -16.75 -7.53
N TRP A 895 -26.18 -15.93 -6.59
CA TRP A 895 -27.42 -16.13 -5.86
C TRP A 895 -28.24 -14.85 -5.87
N GLN A 896 -29.56 -15.00 -5.93
CA GLN A 896 -30.51 -13.89 -5.77
C GLN A 896 -31.54 -14.26 -4.70
N PHE A 897 -31.71 -13.38 -3.73
CA PHE A 897 -32.76 -13.49 -2.71
C PHE A 897 -33.78 -12.34 -2.88
N ARG A 898 -35.05 -12.66 -2.65
CA ARG A 898 -36.13 -11.71 -2.57
C ARG A 898 -36.81 -11.88 -1.24
N VAL A 899 -36.79 -10.84 -0.42
CA VAL A 899 -37.26 -10.91 0.98
C VAL A 899 -38.18 -9.72 1.22
N ALA A 900 -39.33 -9.96 1.81
CA ALA A 900 -40.22 -8.87 2.23
C ALA A 900 -39.48 -7.99 3.25
N CYS A 901 -39.59 -6.67 3.10
CA CYS A 901 -39.11 -5.73 4.11
C CYS A 901 -39.93 -5.97 5.39
N MET A 902 -39.28 -6.22 6.52
CA MET A 902 -39.97 -6.09 7.80
C MET A 902 -40.34 -4.60 7.96
N GLN A 903 -41.60 -4.29 8.11
CA GLN A 903 -41.98 -2.95 8.56
C GLN A 903 -41.29 -2.72 9.91
N SER A 904 -40.48 -1.67 10.01
CA SER A 904 -39.99 -1.18 11.30
C SER A 904 -41.21 -0.91 12.16
N ARG A 905 -41.38 -1.70 13.24
CA ARG A 905 -42.33 -1.41 14.31
C ARG A 905 -41.91 -0.14 15.05
#